data_5d5c402224ebd6dd91b98126e31a5de7
#
_entry.id   5d5c402224ebd6dd91b98126e31a5de7
#
_cell.length_a   1.000
_cell.length_b   1.000
_cell.length_c   1.000
_cell.angle_alpha   90.00
_cell.angle_beta   90.00
_cell.angle_gamma   90.00
#
_symmetry.space_group_name_H-M   'P 1'
#
loop_
_entity.id
_entity.type
_entity.pdbx_description
1 polymer ?
#
loop_
_entity_poly.entity_id
_entity_poly.type
_entity_poly.pdbx_seq_one_letter_code
_entity_poly.pdbx_strand_id
1 'polypeptide(L)'
;MSIEESNPIDYEMVVQAAFDKLLSDYLSSNHRKHTEPIQKAFRLANAAHKGVKRRSGEPYILHPIAVASIACSEMGLGSTSITAALLHDVVEDTEYTVEDIRDMFGDSIARIVDGLTKLSGEILVEVMTETNNTSGQLENIRRLLVTSTQDIRILLVKIADRLHNMRTLDSMPETKQSKIAAETRLFYAPLAERLGMYAIMEELQDLSLQYIHPEEYREVHDKISQTYTRREGLFDKFYEIIKPDLDETGLTYEIQHRIKSTYSIWNKMQAKGLPLEEIYDVFAIRIVFEPETDRSEYADCFRIYHVLTSHFALKDDRTRDWLTHPKPNGYRALHITVMGPTGEWVEVQIRSRQMHEMAERGLAAHWRYKTHSTEEVDPVEEQILSNVHTLLNNPGPSASDDYETMMYKFANQDMLIFTRKGDRIRCPQDFTVLDFAYQLDPELGRRCIGAKVNHEMVDISAKLQNGDQVEILTTENTEPKESWLQYATSPTTKRYITDFLHQQEADQIEAGRKAFVRFAEGQGYDPDHVLPEDEQAPVLSYPSRDQFFLAVNRYEVRMDHALMKHLIKARKEARTRTQESTVQQREDSDETKVPTVDPGRMKEIYTLRANDGIRNYIRATCCRPVYGEEVHGIINEQRQPVVHLTSCPKAIRLKATYGDDIVAVRWGPHIHSNFGITLEFTGNDSPTFLDDLIDIVREMHIPVIGIHVDSIHGSAIGSIHVRVRDRSERDEMMRRMQGVLGLLKIRQIFPEYSEQRRGIPIPNQKPFIPHK
;
A
#
# COMPACT_ATOMS: atom_id res chain seq x y z
N MET A 1 41.84 34.83 -12.49
CA MET A 1 41.44 33.85 -11.49
C MET A 1 41.44 32.52 -12.22
N SER A 2 42.47 31.72 -11.96
CA SER A 2 42.66 30.39 -12.55
C SER A 2 41.60 29.44 -12.04
N ILE A 3 40.89 28.78 -12.95
CA ILE A 3 40.02 27.64 -12.69
C ILE A 3 40.93 26.54 -12.15
N GLU A 4 40.80 26.18 -10.89
CA GLU A 4 41.40 24.97 -10.32
C GLU A 4 40.87 23.77 -11.12
N GLU A 5 41.75 23.17 -11.93
CA GLU A 5 41.54 21.86 -12.50
C GLU A 5 41.40 20.87 -11.36
N SER A 6 40.18 20.39 -11.10
CA SER A 6 39.95 19.28 -10.17
C SER A 6 40.72 18.08 -10.69
N ASN A 7 41.67 17.58 -9.90
CA ASN A 7 42.39 16.33 -10.18
C ASN A 7 41.38 15.23 -10.57
N PRO A 8 41.61 14.49 -11.66
CA PRO A 8 40.72 13.39 -12.04
C PRO A 8 40.69 12.38 -10.89
N ILE A 9 39.48 12.02 -10.49
CA ILE A 9 39.23 11.03 -9.44
C ILE A 9 39.90 9.73 -9.87
N ASP A 10 40.82 9.23 -9.08
CA ASP A 10 41.42 7.90 -9.27
C ASP A 10 40.43 6.83 -8.79
N TYR A 11 39.62 6.36 -9.68
CA TYR A 11 38.59 5.36 -9.40
C TYR A 11 39.19 4.00 -8.98
N GLU A 12 40.40 3.64 -9.34
CA GLU A 12 41.03 2.39 -8.88
C GLU A 12 41.29 2.47 -7.37
N MET A 13 41.75 3.61 -6.89
CA MET A 13 41.91 3.83 -5.45
C MET A 13 40.56 3.82 -4.71
N VAL A 14 39.54 4.42 -5.29
CA VAL A 14 38.18 4.44 -4.68
C VAL A 14 37.62 3.03 -4.56
N VAL A 15 37.71 2.22 -5.62
CA VAL A 15 37.24 0.82 -5.64
C VAL A 15 38.00 -0.02 -4.61
N GLN A 16 39.36 0.13 -4.54
CA GLN A 16 40.18 -0.62 -3.57
C GLN A 16 39.80 -0.21 -2.15
N ALA A 17 39.69 1.08 -1.84
CA ALA A 17 39.32 1.58 -0.52
C ALA A 17 37.91 1.08 -0.08
N ALA A 18 36.94 1.06 -1.00
CA ALA A 18 35.59 0.52 -0.72
C ALA A 18 35.64 -0.98 -0.39
N PHE A 19 36.42 -1.75 -1.12
CA PHE A 19 36.60 -3.18 -0.85
C PHE A 19 37.36 -3.44 0.46
N ASP A 20 38.42 -2.68 0.74
CA ASP A 20 39.20 -2.80 1.99
C ASP A 20 38.33 -2.49 3.21
N LYS A 21 37.43 -1.51 3.09
CA LYS A 21 36.41 -1.22 4.11
C LYS A 21 35.47 -2.41 4.33
N LEU A 22 34.91 -2.96 3.28
CA LEU A 22 34.05 -4.16 3.38
C LEU A 22 34.80 -5.29 4.08
N LEU A 23 36.06 -5.54 3.73
CA LEU A 23 36.86 -6.60 4.32
C LEU A 23 37.17 -6.33 5.80
N SER A 24 37.44 -5.08 6.15
CA SER A 24 37.65 -4.64 7.55
C SER A 24 36.37 -4.84 8.38
N ASP A 25 35.22 -4.42 7.87
CA ASP A 25 33.92 -4.58 8.51
C ASP A 25 33.58 -6.07 8.72
N TYR A 26 33.86 -6.91 7.73
CA TYR A 26 33.68 -8.37 7.86
C TYR A 26 34.66 -8.97 8.91
N LEU A 27 35.89 -8.55 8.93
CA LEU A 27 36.89 -9.02 9.90
C LEU A 27 36.56 -8.57 11.34
N SER A 28 35.92 -7.43 11.52
CA SER A 28 35.46 -6.96 12.85
C SER A 28 34.18 -7.66 13.32
N SER A 29 33.44 -8.32 12.40
CA SER A 29 32.23 -9.07 12.74
C SER A 29 32.54 -10.34 13.54
N ASN A 30 31.51 -10.95 14.15
CA ASN A 30 31.67 -12.18 14.94
C ASN A 30 31.62 -13.47 14.09
N HIS A 31 31.64 -13.37 12.75
CA HIS A 31 31.66 -14.54 11.87
C HIS A 31 33.04 -15.24 11.81
N ARG A 32 33.02 -16.49 11.34
CA ARG A 32 34.28 -17.17 10.97
C ARG A 32 34.98 -16.36 9.87
N LYS A 33 36.30 -16.17 10.00
CA LYS A 33 37.09 -15.31 9.12
C LYS A 33 37.43 -15.98 7.78
N HIS A 34 36.40 -16.28 6.98
CA HIS A 34 36.56 -16.83 5.63
C HIS A 34 36.64 -15.71 4.60
N THR A 35 37.82 -15.09 4.46
CA THR A 35 38.04 -13.95 3.56
C THR A 35 38.38 -14.37 2.13
N GLU A 36 38.89 -15.60 1.91
CA GLU A 36 39.35 -16.07 0.60
C GLU A 36 38.21 -16.04 -0.48
N PRO A 37 36.99 -16.56 -0.23
CA PRO A 37 35.91 -16.49 -1.20
C PRO A 37 35.51 -15.04 -1.53
N ILE A 38 35.50 -14.15 -0.54
CA ILE A 38 35.16 -12.72 -0.71
C ILE A 38 36.19 -12.04 -1.60
N GLN A 39 37.49 -12.23 -1.33
CA GLN A 39 38.58 -11.68 -2.14
C GLN A 39 38.59 -12.24 -3.56
N LYS A 40 38.31 -13.52 -3.73
CA LYS A 40 38.21 -14.17 -5.04
C LYS A 40 37.02 -13.63 -5.85
N ALA A 41 35.86 -13.45 -5.20
CA ALA A 41 34.65 -12.87 -5.81
C ALA A 41 34.87 -11.42 -6.25
N PHE A 42 35.50 -10.61 -5.37
CA PHE A 42 35.84 -9.22 -5.73
C PHE A 42 36.72 -9.16 -6.98
N ARG A 43 37.80 -9.98 -7.01
CA ARG A 43 38.70 -10.00 -8.17
C ARG A 43 37.97 -10.38 -9.46
N LEU A 44 37.09 -11.39 -9.40
CA LEU A 44 36.28 -11.82 -10.54
C LEU A 44 35.33 -10.70 -10.98
N ALA A 45 34.51 -10.17 -10.06
CA ALA A 45 33.53 -9.14 -10.36
C ALA A 45 34.18 -7.85 -10.89
N ASN A 46 35.33 -7.44 -10.31
CA ASN A 46 36.08 -6.27 -10.77
C ASN A 46 36.66 -6.47 -12.18
N ALA A 47 37.13 -7.66 -12.50
CA ALA A 47 37.60 -7.99 -13.84
C ALA A 47 36.43 -8.07 -14.85
N ALA A 48 35.31 -8.69 -14.47
CA ALA A 48 34.13 -8.87 -15.31
C ALA A 48 33.46 -7.54 -15.68
N HIS A 49 33.39 -6.60 -14.75
CA HIS A 49 32.79 -5.27 -15.00
C HIS A 49 33.83 -4.19 -15.37
N LYS A 50 35.03 -4.58 -15.78
CA LYS A 50 36.07 -3.61 -16.12
C LYS A 50 35.64 -2.70 -17.27
N GLY A 51 35.67 -1.39 -17.04
CA GLY A 51 35.27 -0.36 -18.01
C GLY A 51 33.78 -0.05 -18.06
N VAL A 52 32.94 -0.82 -17.37
CA VAL A 52 31.51 -0.53 -17.25
C VAL A 52 31.29 0.58 -16.21
N LYS A 53 30.45 1.56 -16.54
CA LYS A 53 30.11 2.68 -15.66
C LYS A 53 28.61 2.72 -15.38
N ARG A 54 28.26 3.12 -14.18
CA ARG A 54 26.86 3.49 -13.85
C ARG A 54 26.45 4.80 -14.51
N ARG A 55 25.18 5.13 -14.51
CA ARG A 55 24.64 6.41 -15.02
C ARG A 55 25.19 7.63 -14.25
N SER A 56 25.55 7.47 -12.99
CA SER A 56 26.26 8.46 -12.17
C SER A 56 27.69 8.74 -12.64
N GLY A 57 28.23 7.89 -13.54
CA GLY A 57 29.59 8.02 -14.10
C GLY A 57 30.66 7.26 -13.34
N GLU A 58 30.36 6.67 -12.19
CA GLU A 58 31.24 5.85 -11.39
C GLU A 58 31.41 4.42 -11.93
N PRO A 59 32.51 3.69 -11.61
CA PRO A 59 32.68 2.29 -11.99
C PRO A 59 31.57 1.42 -11.45
N TYR A 60 31.03 0.53 -12.29
CA TYR A 60 29.91 -0.36 -11.95
C TYR A 60 30.18 -1.22 -10.72
N ILE A 61 31.42 -1.70 -10.55
CA ILE A 61 31.83 -2.58 -9.43
C ILE A 61 31.56 -1.98 -8.04
N LEU A 62 31.43 -0.66 -7.92
CA LEU A 62 31.08 -0.02 -6.64
C LEU A 62 29.69 -0.43 -6.16
N HIS A 63 28.77 -0.78 -7.08
CA HIS A 63 27.46 -1.28 -6.72
C HIS A 63 27.50 -2.66 -6.04
N PRO A 64 28.07 -3.71 -6.62
CA PRO A 64 28.23 -4.98 -5.92
C PRO A 64 28.97 -4.89 -4.59
N ILE A 65 29.99 -4.02 -4.49
CA ILE A 65 30.68 -3.77 -3.22
C ILE A 65 29.74 -3.15 -2.18
N ALA A 66 28.93 -2.18 -2.58
CA ALA A 66 27.96 -1.53 -1.69
C ALA A 66 26.85 -2.50 -1.24
N VAL A 67 26.31 -3.33 -2.15
CA VAL A 67 25.34 -4.38 -1.81
C VAL A 67 25.96 -5.38 -0.82
N ALA A 68 27.20 -5.81 -1.06
CA ALA A 68 27.94 -6.69 -0.16
C ALA A 68 28.20 -6.04 1.21
N SER A 69 28.47 -4.70 1.25
CA SER A 69 28.63 -3.94 2.49
C SER A 69 27.34 -3.86 3.29
N ILE A 70 26.20 -3.62 2.65
CA ILE A 70 24.87 -3.67 3.28
C ILE A 70 24.63 -5.05 3.87
N ALA A 71 24.85 -6.11 3.09
CA ALA A 71 24.69 -7.50 3.53
C ALA A 71 25.60 -7.82 4.74
N CYS A 72 26.82 -7.33 4.76
CA CYS A 72 27.79 -7.52 5.85
C CYS A 72 27.45 -6.71 7.10
N SER A 73 27.38 -5.38 6.96
CA SER A 73 27.40 -4.45 8.10
C SER A 73 26.00 -4.20 8.65
N GLU A 74 25.00 -4.02 7.77
CA GLU A 74 23.63 -3.68 8.17
C GLU A 74 22.82 -4.93 8.45
N MET A 75 22.92 -5.97 7.60
CA MET A 75 22.18 -7.22 7.80
C MET A 75 22.94 -8.24 8.65
N GLY A 76 24.28 -8.16 8.76
CA GLY A 76 25.10 -9.08 9.54
C GLY A 76 25.26 -10.46 8.89
N LEU A 77 25.21 -10.56 7.56
CA LEU A 77 25.32 -11.82 6.83
C LEU A 77 26.78 -12.30 6.73
N GLY A 78 26.95 -13.62 6.59
CA GLY A 78 28.27 -14.27 6.53
C GLY A 78 28.89 -14.28 5.12
N SER A 79 30.12 -14.85 5.03
CA SER A 79 30.93 -14.89 3.80
C SER A 79 30.21 -15.39 2.55
N THR A 80 29.34 -16.41 2.66
CA THR A 80 28.59 -16.96 1.52
C THR A 80 27.69 -15.92 0.88
N SER A 81 26.90 -15.17 1.69
CA SER A 81 26.00 -14.13 1.21
C SER A 81 26.77 -12.91 0.69
N ILE A 82 27.85 -12.52 1.34
CA ILE A 82 28.75 -11.44 0.90
C ILE A 82 29.37 -11.78 -0.46
N THR A 83 29.85 -13.02 -0.62
CA THR A 83 30.39 -13.52 -1.88
C THR A 83 29.33 -13.51 -2.98
N ALA A 84 28.12 -14.01 -2.70
CA ALA A 84 27.01 -13.98 -3.64
C ALA A 84 26.60 -12.55 -4.02
N ALA A 85 26.60 -11.62 -3.05
CA ALA A 85 26.32 -10.20 -3.29
C ALA A 85 27.36 -9.54 -4.21
N LEU A 86 28.65 -9.91 -4.10
CA LEU A 86 29.67 -9.42 -5.03
C LEU A 86 29.51 -9.99 -6.45
N LEU A 87 28.87 -11.13 -6.59
CA LEU A 87 28.71 -11.87 -7.86
C LEU A 87 27.31 -11.74 -8.46
N HIS A 88 26.37 -11.06 -7.83
CA HIS A 88 24.95 -11.12 -8.18
C HIS A 88 24.64 -10.69 -9.63
N ASP A 89 25.38 -9.73 -10.18
CA ASP A 89 25.22 -9.24 -11.54
C ASP A 89 26.22 -9.85 -12.53
N VAL A 90 27.20 -10.64 -12.06
CA VAL A 90 28.23 -11.19 -12.95
C VAL A 90 27.67 -12.12 -14.01
N VAL A 91 26.71 -12.99 -13.63
CA VAL A 91 26.06 -13.92 -14.56
C VAL A 91 25.07 -13.21 -15.47
N GLU A 92 24.46 -12.12 -14.99
CA GLU A 92 23.46 -11.37 -15.77
C GLU A 92 24.12 -10.46 -16.81
N ASP A 93 25.20 -9.75 -16.41
CA ASP A 93 25.78 -8.68 -17.21
C ASP A 93 27.04 -9.09 -17.98
N THR A 94 27.51 -10.34 -17.84
CA THR A 94 28.77 -10.80 -18.44
C THR A 94 28.67 -12.19 -19.06
N GLU A 95 29.76 -12.70 -19.63
CA GLU A 95 29.81 -14.03 -20.28
C GLU A 95 29.91 -15.21 -19.28
N TYR A 96 30.03 -14.95 -17.96
CA TYR A 96 30.11 -16.01 -16.97
C TYR A 96 28.77 -16.70 -16.77
N THR A 97 28.81 -18.05 -16.69
CA THR A 97 27.63 -18.88 -16.45
C THR A 97 27.51 -19.28 -14.96
N VAL A 98 26.31 -19.76 -14.56
CA VAL A 98 26.10 -20.33 -13.23
C VAL A 98 27.02 -21.51 -12.94
N GLU A 99 27.34 -22.31 -13.98
CA GLU A 99 28.27 -23.42 -13.91
C GLU A 99 29.69 -22.97 -13.60
N ASP A 100 30.14 -21.88 -14.21
CA ASP A 100 31.46 -21.28 -13.89
C ASP A 100 31.51 -20.82 -12.43
N ILE A 101 30.44 -20.20 -11.94
CA ILE A 101 30.35 -19.82 -10.52
C ILE A 101 30.37 -21.05 -9.61
N ARG A 102 29.69 -22.14 -10.00
CA ARG A 102 29.67 -23.41 -9.26
C ARG A 102 31.06 -24.02 -9.15
N ASP A 103 31.77 -24.06 -10.24
CA ASP A 103 33.14 -24.63 -10.29
C ASP A 103 34.13 -23.79 -9.48
N MET A 104 33.96 -22.46 -9.48
CA MET A 104 34.87 -21.57 -8.78
C MET A 104 34.57 -21.41 -7.29
N PHE A 105 33.31 -21.39 -6.88
CA PHE A 105 32.84 -21.01 -5.54
C PHE A 105 32.00 -22.06 -4.83
N GLY A 106 31.66 -23.13 -5.49
CA GLY A 106 30.86 -24.22 -4.94
C GLY A 106 29.35 -24.01 -5.06
N ASP A 107 28.59 -25.08 -4.82
CA ASP A 107 27.16 -25.18 -5.08
C ASP A 107 26.32 -24.18 -4.27
N SER A 108 26.68 -23.91 -3.02
CA SER A 108 25.92 -22.98 -2.16
C SER A 108 25.90 -21.54 -2.70
N ILE A 109 27.05 -21.04 -3.18
CA ILE A 109 27.14 -19.67 -3.73
C ILE A 109 26.48 -19.64 -5.12
N ALA A 110 26.73 -20.67 -5.96
CA ALA A 110 26.11 -20.76 -7.27
C ALA A 110 24.57 -20.79 -7.22
N ARG A 111 23.99 -21.46 -6.23
CA ARG A 111 22.53 -21.50 -6.01
C ARG A 111 21.97 -20.12 -5.68
N ILE A 112 22.64 -19.35 -4.84
CA ILE A 112 22.20 -18.01 -4.51
C ILE A 112 22.29 -17.08 -5.74
N VAL A 113 23.41 -17.13 -6.47
CA VAL A 113 23.60 -16.32 -7.69
C VAL A 113 22.57 -16.71 -8.77
N ASP A 114 22.36 -18.02 -9.02
CA ASP A 114 21.34 -18.51 -9.96
C ASP A 114 19.93 -17.98 -9.60
N GLY A 115 19.59 -18.03 -8.29
CA GLY A 115 18.33 -17.48 -7.80
C GLY A 115 18.19 -15.96 -8.04
N LEU A 116 19.26 -15.21 -7.85
CA LEU A 116 19.28 -13.76 -8.09
C LEU A 116 19.15 -13.43 -9.58
N THR A 117 19.89 -14.14 -10.44
CA THR A 117 19.87 -13.98 -11.91
C THR A 117 18.50 -14.33 -12.52
N LYS A 118 17.88 -15.44 -12.09
CA LYS A 118 16.53 -15.83 -12.54
C LYS A 118 15.49 -14.77 -12.20
N LEU A 119 15.68 -14.07 -11.09
CA LEU A 119 14.79 -12.99 -10.68
C LEU A 119 14.98 -11.71 -11.50
N SER A 120 16.17 -11.50 -12.08
CA SER A 120 16.48 -10.31 -12.87
C SER A 120 16.27 -10.53 -14.38
N GLY A 121 16.72 -11.67 -14.93
CA GLY A 121 16.71 -11.93 -16.37
C GLY A 121 15.32 -12.18 -16.97
N GLU A 122 14.43 -12.85 -16.27
CA GLU A 122 13.06 -13.13 -16.76
C GLU A 122 12.16 -11.88 -16.70
N ILE A 123 12.47 -10.93 -15.82
CA ILE A 123 11.78 -9.63 -15.72
C ILE A 123 12.01 -8.76 -16.97
N LEU A 124 13.20 -8.83 -17.57
CA LEU A 124 13.57 -7.98 -18.72
C LEU A 124 13.03 -8.48 -20.06
N VAL A 125 12.92 -9.77 -20.26
CA VAL A 125 12.55 -10.36 -21.56
C VAL A 125 11.02 -10.33 -21.77
N GLU A 126 10.20 -10.61 -20.77
CA GLU A 126 8.73 -10.58 -20.88
C GLU A 126 8.17 -9.14 -20.91
N VAL A 127 8.80 -8.18 -20.22
CA VAL A 127 8.38 -6.76 -20.25
C VAL A 127 8.64 -6.11 -21.62
N MET A 128 9.58 -6.63 -22.42
CA MET A 128 9.85 -6.09 -23.75
C MET A 128 8.97 -6.68 -24.87
N THR A 129 8.28 -7.77 -24.65
CA THR A 129 7.56 -8.49 -25.72
C THR A 129 6.05 -8.51 -25.62
N GLU A 130 5.45 -8.18 -24.47
CA GLU A 130 3.99 -8.15 -24.35
C GLU A 130 3.47 -6.90 -23.67
N THR A 131 2.71 -6.15 -24.43
CA THR A 131 1.87 -5.03 -24.03
C THR A 131 0.87 -5.43 -22.93
N ASN A 132 0.79 -4.60 -21.88
CA ASN A 132 -0.33 -4.52 -20.93
C ASN A 132 -0.56 -5.77 -20.04
N ASN A 133 0.40 -6.18 -19.17
CA ASN A 133 0.08 -7.26 -18.27
C ASN A 133 0.48 -7.00 -16.81
N THR A 134 -0.54 -6.67 -15.99
CA THR A 134 -0.51 -6.73 -14.51
C THR A 134 -0.04 -8.12 -14.04
N SER A 135 -0.24 -9.17 -14.84
CA SER A 135 0.15 -10.55 -14.57
C SER A 135 1.67 -10.74 -14.52
N GLY A 136 2.47 -9.97 -15.28
CA GLY A 136 3.92 -10.15 -15.32
C GLY A 136 4.63 -9.74 -14.02
N GLN A 137 4.28 -8.61 -13.41
CA GLN A 137 4.87 -8.19 -12.13
C GLN A 137 4.46 -9.11 -10.97
N LEU A 138 3.26 -9.63 -11.02
CA LEU A 138 2.74 -10.63 -10.08
C LEU A 138 3.52 -11.93 -10.14
N GLU A 139 3.73 -12.42 -11.33
CA GLU A 139 4.50 -13.63 -11.55
C GLU A 139 5.95 -13.45 -11.08
N ASN A 140 6.53 -12.27 -11.25
CA ASN A 140 7.87 -11.94 -10.77
C ASN A 140 7.96 -11.93 -9.24
N ILE A 141 6.98 -11.35 -8.55
CA ILE A 141 6.90 -11.36 -7.10
C ILE A 141 6.68 -12.80 -6.60
N ARG A 142 5.80 -13.54 -7.25
CA ARG A 142 5.56 -14.96 -6.94
C ARG A 142 6.82 -15.79 -7.13
N ARG A 143 7.55 -15.63 -8.24
CA ARG A 143 8.82 -16.30 -8.51
C ARG A 143 9.89 -15.94 -7.49
N LEU A 144 10.00 -14.65 -7.12
CA LEU A 144 10.90 -14.20 -6.04
C LEU A 144 10.61 -14.98 -4.75
N LEU A 145 9.37 -15.07 -4.36
CA LEU A 145 8.96 -15.76 -3.15
C LEU A 145 9.19 -17.28 -3.27
N VAL A 146 8.84 -17.90 -4.40
CA VAL A 146 9.06 -19.34 -4.65
C VAL A 146 10.54 -19.69 -4.68
N THR A 147 11.36 -18.89 -5.35
CA THR A 147 12.81 -19.11 -5.40
C THR A 147 13.44 -18.93 -4.01
N SER A 148 12.92 -18.00 -3.22
CA SER A 148 13.38 -17.76 -1.85
C SER A 148 13.04 -18.87 -0.87
N THR A 149 12.07 -19.75 -1.18
CA THR A 149 11.78 -20.93 -0.35
C THR A 149 12.91 -21.96 -0.38
N GLN A 150 13.76 -21.93 -1.40
CA GLN A 150 14.93 -22.78 -1.50
C GLN A 150 16.11 -22.27 -0.68
N ASP A 151 16.28 -20.93 -0.62
CA ASP A 151 17.32 -20.30 0.17
C ASP A 151 16.94 -18.82 0.47
N ILE A 152 16.63 -18.52 1.71
CA ILE A 152 16.20 -17.17 2.16
C ILE A 152 17.27 -16.08 1.88
N ARG A 153 18.55 -16.47 1.75
CA ARG A 153 19.65 -15.53 1.47
C ARG A 153 19.48 -14.84 0.12
N ILE A 154 18.80 -15.46 -0.85
CA ILE A 154 18.44 -14.85 -2.14
C ILE A 154 17.63 -13.58 -1.89
N LEU A 155 16.60 -13.68 -1.04
CA LEU A 155 15.73 -12.58 -0.70
C LEU A 155 16.47 -11.47 0.06
N LEU A 156 17.33 -11.85 1.02
CA LEU A 156 18.12 -10.89 1.80
C LEU A 156 19.08 -10.09 0.91
N VAL A 157 19.81 -10.75 -0.01
CA VAL A 157 20.68 -10.06 -0.97
C VAL A 157 19.87 -9.16 -1.91
N LYS A 158 18.68 -9.60 -2.35
CA LYS A 158 17.80 -8.78 -3.21
C LYS A 158 17.26 -7.54 -2.50
N ILE A 159 16.99 -7.62 -1.19
CA ILE A 159 16.64 -6.45 -0.37
C ILE A 159 17.83 -5.50 -0.24
N ALA A 160 19.06 -6.02 -0.06
CA ALA A 160 20.28 -5.20 -0.02
C ALA A 160 20.53 -4.48 -1.35
N ASP A 161 20.35 -5.17 -2.47
CA ASP A 161 20.39 -4.59 -3.82
C ASP A 161 19.35 -3.48 -3.99
N ARG A 162 18.10 -3.74 -3.61
CA ARG A 162 17.02 -2.74 -3.67
C ARG A 162 17.33 -1.51 -2.80
N LEU A 163 17.85 -1.70 -1.59
CA LEU A 163 18.21 -0.59 -0.71
C LEU A 163 19.33 0.27 -1.33
N HIS A 164 20.37 -0.34 -1.87
CA HIS A 164 21.41 0.42 -2.57
C HIS A 164 20.88 1.16 -3.79
N ASN A 165 20.01 0.53 -4.58
CA ASN A 165 19.37 1.15 -5.74
C ASN A 165 18.50 2.35 -5.31
N MET A 166 17.79 2.27 -4.19
CA MET A 166 17.03 3.40 -3.64
C MET A 166 17.92 4.54 -3.15
N ARG A 167 19.07 4.24 -2.52
CA ARG A 167 20.06 5.25 -2.07
C ARG A 167 20.73 6.01 -3.22
N THR A 168 20.73 5.44 -4.44
CA THR A 168 21.35 6.01 -5.64
C THR A 168 20.36 6.35 -6.76
N LEU A 169 19.07 6.45 -6.40
CA LEU A 169 17.97 6.58 -7.35
C LEU A 169 17.91 7.95 -8.05
N ASP A 170 18.53 8.98 -7.47
CA ASP A 170 18.61 10.34 -8.00
C ASP A 170 19.24 10.41 -9.40
N SER A 171 20.15 9.48 -9.73
CA SER A 171 20.79 9.37 -11.05
C SER A 171 19.86 8.87 -12.17
N MET A 172 18.66 8.38 -11.82
CA MET A 172 17.69 7.82 -12.77
C MET A 172 16.68 8.88 -13.26
N PRO A 173 16.06 8.71 -14.45
CA PRO A 173 14.96 9.57 -14.89
C PRO A 173 13.76 9.51 -13.92
N GLU A 174 13.04 10.63 -13.75
CA GLU A 174 11.92 10.76 -12.81
C GLU A 174 10.84 9.67 -12.95
N THR A 175 10.53 9.27 -14.21
CA THR A 175 9.56 8.20 -14.46
C THR A 175 10.01 6.85 -13.88
N LYS A 176 11.31 6.54 -13.99
CA LYS A 176 11.88 5.33 -13.37
C LYS A 176 11.99 5.46 -11.86
N GLN A 177 12.34 6.66 -11.34
CA GLN A 177 12.35 6.92 -9.90
C GLN A 177 11.00 6.62 -9.27
N SER A 178 9.91 7.17 -9.83
CA SER A 178 8.54 6.96 -9.33
C SER A 178 8.12 5.49 -9.35
N LYS A 179 8.47 4.74 -10.40
CA LYS A 179 8.18 3.30 -10.52
C LYS A 179 8.90 2.49 -9.44
N ILE A 180 10.21 2.65 -9.35
CA ILE A 180 11.07 1.93 -8.41
C ILE A 180 10.67 2.24 -6.96
N ALA A 181 10.40 3.52 -6.65
CA ALA A 181 9.94 3.95 -5.34
C ALA A 181 8.57 3.36 -4.97
N ALA A 182 7.60 3.33 -5.91
CA ALA A 182 6.30 2.74 -5.68
C ALA A 182 6.39 1.22 -5.45
N GLU A 183 7.14 0.50 -6.26
CA GLU A 183 7.41 -0.93 -6.08
C GLU A 183 8.09 -1.21 -4.73
N THR A 184 9.08 -0.40 -4.36
CA THR A 184 9.78 -0.51 -3.08
C THR A 184 8.84 -0.32 -1.90
N ARG A 185 7.98 0.69 -1.94
CA ARG A 185 7.00 0.97 -0.88
C ARG A 185 5.96 -0.13 -0.75
N LEU A 186 5.49 -0.68 -1.88
CA LEU A 186 4.39 -1.64 -1.88
C LEU A 186 4.85 -3.07 -1.60
N PHE A 187 6.09 -3.41 -1.94
CA PHE A 187 6.56 -4.79 -1.84
C PHE A 187 7.79 -4.94 -0.94
N TYR A 188 8.92 -4.27 -1.24
CA TYR A 188 10.17 -4.53 -0.53
C TYR A 188 10.18 -4.03 0.92
N ALA A 189 9.56 -2.89 1.21
CA ALA A 189 9.49 -2.38 2.58
C ALA A 189 8.60 -3.27 3.47
N PRO A 190 7.38 -3.69 3.09
CA PRO A 190 6.60 -4.67 3.84
C PRO A 190 7.29 -6.04 3.97
N LEU A 191 8.06 -6.45 2.95
CA LEU A 191 8.83 -7.69 3.01
C LEU A 191 9.94 -7.61 4.05
N ALA A 192 10.70 -6.48 4.09
CA ALA A 192 11.71 -6.22 5.12
C ALA A 192 11.09 -6.21 6.52
N GLU A 193 9.88 -5.65 6.70
CA GLU A 193 9.13 -5.68 7.96
C GLU A 193 8.83 -7.12 8.42
N ARG A 194 8.34 -7.97 7.51
CA ARG A 194 8.02 -9.37 7.81
C ARG A 194 9.24 -10.19 8.19
N LEU A 195 10.39 -9.86 7.60
CA LEU A 195 11.67 -10.45 7.93
C LEU A 195 12.29 -9.85 9.22
N GLY A 196 11.61 -8.90 9.87
CA GLY A 196 12.04 -8.24 11.09
C GLY A 196 13.14 -7.20 10.90
N MET A 197 13.50 -6.85 9.67
CA MET A 197 14.55 -5.87 9.34
C MET A 197 13.99 -4.45 9.39
N TYR A 198 13.68 -3.97 10.60
CA TYR A 198 12.97 -2.70 10.78
C TYR A 198 13.76 -1.47 10.33
N ALA A 199 15.08 -1.44 10.54
CA ALA A 199 15.93 -0.33 10.10
C ALA A 199 15.89 -0.18 8.58
N ILE A 200 16.01 -1.29 7.85
CA ILE A 200 15.96 -1.32 6.38
C ILE A 200 14.55 -0.96 5.89
N MET A 201 13.52 -1.48 6.55
CA MET A 201 12.13 -1.14 6.22
C MET A 201 11.86 0.35 6.36
N GLU A 202 12.27 0.97 7.49
CA GLU A 202 12.10 2.41 7.74
C GLU A 202 12.83 3.23 6.68
N GLU A 203 14.06 2.87 6.32
CA GLU A 203 14.83 3.58 5.29
C GLU A 203 14.22 3.42 3.89
N LEU A 204 13.78 2.21 3.50
CA LEU A 204 13.08 1.99 2.24
C LEU A 204 11.79 2.80 2.14
N GLN A 205 11.05 2.93 3.25
CA GLN A 205 9.84 3.75 3.31
C GLN A 205 10.15 5.24 3.19
N ASP A 206 11.16 5.74 3.89
CA ASP A 206 11.59 7.14 3.83
C ASP A 206 12.07 7.53 2.44
N LEU A 207 12.96 6.73 1.84
CA LEU A 207 13.43 6.93 0.47
C LEU A 207 12.27 6.85 -0.53
N SER A 208 11.32 5.94 -0.33
CA SER A 208 10.14 5.87 -1.19
C SER A 208 9.27 7.13 -1.09
N LEU A 209 9.05 7.66 0.11
CA LEU A 209 8.31 8.90 0.33
C LEU A 209 9.00 10.08 -0.35
N GLN A 210 10.34 10.15 -0.25
CA GLN A 210 11.15 11.21 -0.85
C GLN A 210 10.95 11.32 -2.37
N TYR A 211 10.80 10.18 -3.09
CA TYR A 211 10.62 10.16 -4.53
C TYR A 211 9.15 10.19 -4.98
N ILE A 212 8.22 9.74 -4.13
CA ILE A 212 6.78 9.74 -4.46
C ILE A 212 6.13 11.06 -4.07
N HIS A 213 6.51 11.64 -2.92
CA HIS A 213 5.96 12.86 -2.34
C HIS A 213 7.08 13.78 -1.83
N PRO A 214 7.88 14.37 -2.72
CA PRO A 214 9.09 15.11 -2.35
C PRO A 214 8.83 16.39 -1.53
N GLU A 215 7.70 17.05 -1.74
CA GLU A 215 7.36 18.27 -1.00
C GLU A 215 6.93 17.94 0.44
N GLU A 216 6.02 16.99 0.60
CA GLU A 216 5.56 16.53 1.91
C GLU A 216 6.72 15.91 2.72
N TYR A 217 7.60 15.15 2.05
CA TYR A 217 8.80 14.63 2.71
C TYR A 217 9.65 15.75 3.28
N ARG A 218 9.99 16.78 2.47
CA ARG A 218 10.80 17.92 2.92
C ARG A 218 10.14 18.68 4.06
N GLU A 219 8.84 18.99 3.94
CA GLU A 219 8.10 19.72 4.97
C GLU A 219 8.14 18.99 6.32
N VAL A 220 7.83 17.69 6.33
CA VAL A 220 7.82 16.89 7.56
C VAL A 220 9.23 16.70 8.10
N HIS A 221 10.21 16.41 7.24
CA HIS A 221 11.61 16.23 7.62
C HIS A 221 12.21 17.48 8.26
N ASP A 222 11.98 18.65 7.67
CA ASP A 222 12.49 19.93 8.18
C ASP A 222 11.86 20.28 9.53
N LYS A 223 10.55 20.06 9.70
CA LYS A 223 9.86 20.24 10.99
C LYS A 223 10.41 19.30 12.07
N ILE A 224 10.66 18.04 11.74
CA ILE A 224 11.29 17.07 12.67
C ILE A 224 12.65 17.55 13.09
N SER A 225 13.49 17.95 12.13
CA SER A 225 14.86 18.43 12.38
C SER A 225 14.91 19.68 13.27
N GLN A 226 14.02 20.65 12.99
CA GLN A 226 13.89 21.86 13.84
C GLN A 226 13.42 21.52 15.25
N THR A 227 12.49 20.57 15.39
CA THR A 227 11.97 20.15 16.69
C THR A 227 13.02 19.39 17.48
N TYR A 228 13.83 18.56 16.82
CA TYR A 228 14.95 17.83 17.44
C TYR A 228 15.97 18.80 18.06
N THR A 229 16.44 19.79 17.30
CA THR A 229 17.41 20.78 17.78
C THR A 229 16.91 21.53 19.02
N ARG A 230 15.60 21.81 19.12
CA ARG A 230 15.01 22.43 20.31
C ARG A 230 14.94 21.50 21.52
N ARG A 231 14.94 20.18 21.30
CA ARG A 231 14.75 19.14 22.33
C ARG A 231 16.04 18.43 22.74
N GLU A 232 17.18 18.74 22.14
CA GLU A 232 18.45 18.07 22.43
C GLU A 232 18.80 18.11 23.94
N GLY A 233 18.65 19.27 24.61
CA GLY A 233 18.86 19.39 26.05
C GLY A 233 17.81 18.73 26.96
N LEU A 234 16.69 18.23 26.40
CA LEU A 234 15.70 17.45 27.14
C LEU A 234 16.21 16.05 27.47
N PHE A 235 16.86 15.43 26.50
CA PHE A 235 17.40 14.07 26.65
C PHE A 235 18.51 14.03 27.69
N ASP A 236 19.36 15.04 27.73
CA ASP A 236 20.41 15.15 28.73
C ASP A 236 19.83 15.25 30.14
N LYS A 237 18.82 16.10 30.36
CA LYS A 237 18.13 16.22 31.64
C LYS A 237 17.42 14.93 32.04
N PHE A 238 16.78 14.25 31.07
CA PHE A 238 16.13 12.96 31.33
C PHE A 238 17.15 11.93 31.79
N TYR A 239 18.30 11.87 31.14
CA TYR A 239 19.40 10.97 31.47
C TYR A 239 20.00 11.27 32.84
N GLU A 240 20.29 12.53 33.14
CA GLU A 240 20.83 12.95 34.46
C GLU A 240 19.96 12.49 35.63
N ILE A 241 18.63 12.50 35.45
CA ILE A 241 17.68 12.10 36.51
C ILE A 241 17.72 10.61 36.77
N ILE A 242 17.73 9.76 35.71
CA ILE A 242 17.60 8.30 35.87
C ILE A 242 18.95 7.61 36.07
N LYS A 243 20.04 8.23 35.65
CA LYS A 243 21.37 7.61 35.67
C LYS A 243 21.80 7.08 37.03
N PRO A 244 21.65 7.80 38.16
CA PRO A 244 22.08 7.27 39.46
C PRO A 244 21.41 5.93 39.80
N ASP A 245 20.09 5.84 39.63
CA ASP A 245 19.32 4.66 40.00
C ASP A 245 19.49 3.53 38.96
N LEU A 246 19.75 3.86 37.69
CA LEU A 246 20.16 2.88 36.70
C LEU A 246 21.52 2.27 37.03
N ASP A 247 22.48 3.09 37.44
CA ASP A 247 23.81 2.61 37.87
C ASP A 247 23.72 1.70 39.12
N GLU A 248 22.77 1.96 40.04
CA GLU A 248 22.50 1.11 41.20
C GLU A 248 21.94 -0.26 40.79
N THR A 249 21.33 -0.40 39.60
CA THR A 249 20.88 -1.71 39.12
C THR A 249 22.03 -2.69 38.88
N GLY A 250 23.27 -2.19 38.67
CA GLY A 250 24.43 -3.00 38.33
C GLY A 250 24.46 -3.47 36.86
N LEU A 251 23.45 -3.18 36.09
CA LEU A 251 23.38 -3.54 34.66
C LEU A 251 24.34 -2.66 33.83
N THR A 252 24.99 -3.27 32.87
CA THR A 252 25.65 -2.52 31.79
C THR A 252 24.60 -2.11 30.78
N TYR A 253 24.46 -0.83 30.53
CA TYR A 253 23.43 -0.29 29.64
C TYR A 253 23.97 0.83 28.75
N GLU A 254 23.25 1.06 27.64
CA GLU A 254 23.44 2.14 26.69
C GLU A 254 22.10 2.85 26.48
N ILE A 255 22.12 4.20 26.52
CA ILE A 255 20.92 4.98 26.21
C ILE A 255 21.11 5.62 24.84
N GLN A 256 20.16 5.38 23.96
CA GLN A 256 20.13 5.87 22.58
C GLN A 256 18.93 6.77 22.38
N HIS A 257 19.10 7.87 21.65
CA HIS A 257 18.01 8.69 21.16
C HIS A 257 17.51 8.10 19.84
N ARG A 258 16.21 8.04 19.67
CA ARG A 258 15.59 7.60 18.42
C ARG A 258 14.63 8.65 17.92
N ILE A 259 14.84 9.07 16.69
CA ILE A 259 13.87 9.84 15.92
C ILE A 259 13.10 8.85 15.05
N LYS A 260 11.78 8.97 15.05
CA LYS A 260 10.92 8.15 14.19
C LYS A 260 11.09 8.59 12.74
N SER A 261 11.03 7.64 11.80
CA SER A 261 11.18 7.92 10.38
C SER A 261 10.15 8.93 9.87
N THR A 262 10.57 9.76 8.90
CA THR A 262 9.72 10.79 8.28
C THR A 262 8.44 10.19 7.72
N TYR A 263 8.55 9.03 7.05
CA TYR A 263 7.40 8.28 6.55
C TYR A 263 6.42 7.86 7.65
N SER A 264 6.94 7.32 8.76
CA SER A 264 6.09 6.87 9.87
C SER A 264 5.29 8.02 10.49
N ILE A 265 5.91 9.19 10.60
CA ILE A 265 5.26 10.41 11.10
C ILE A 265 4.24 10.92 10.08
N TRP A 266 4.64 11.08 8.83
CA TRP A 266 3.76 11.49 7.74
C TRP A 266 2.52 10.59 7.62
N ASN A 267 2.71 9.28 7.66
CA ASN A 267 1.62 8.31 7.59
C ASN A 267 0.65 8.45 8.78
N LYS A 268 1.15 8.73 9.99
CA LYS A 268 0.30 9.01 11.16
C LYS A 268 -0.46 10.32 11.04
N MET A 269 0.19 11.37 10.53
CA MET A 269 -0.47 12.65 10.24
C MET A 269 -1.62 12.45 9.27
N GLN A 270 -1.40 11.70 8.18
CA GLN A 270 -2.43 11.42 7.18
C GLN A 270 -3.57 10.55 7.73
N ALA A 271 -3.22 9.46 8.44
CA ALA A 271 -4.20 8.51 8.95
C ALA A 271 -5.12 9.10 10.04
N LYS A 272 -4.58 10.02 10.86
CA LYS A 272 -5.32 10.62 11.99
C LYS A 272 -5.82 12.04 11.71
N GLY A 273 -5.35 12.68 10.63
CA GLY A 273 -5.63 14.09 10.33
C GLY A 273 -5.06 15.04 11.39
N LEU A 274 -3.94 14.68 12.05
CA LEU A 274 -3.33 15.46 13.12
C LEU A 274 -2.06 16.17 12.62
N PRO A 275 -1.76 17.39 13.11
CA PRO A 275 -0.49 18.05 12.87
C PRO A 275 0.65 17.35 13.62
N LEU A 276 1.92 17.64 13.24
CA LEU A 276 3.11 17.03 13.83
C LEU A 276 3.18 17.23 15.36
N GLU A 277 2.76 18.39 15.83
CA GLU A 277 2.81 18.80 17.25
C GLU A 277 1.92 17.92 18.15
N GLU A 278 0.92 17.28 17.58
CA GLU A 278 0.00 16.37 18.31
C GLU A 278 0.43 14.91 18.23
N ILE A 279 1.57 14.60 17.58
CA ILE A 279 2.13 13.27 17.51
C ILE A 279 3.13 13.05 18.64
N TYR A 280 2.73 12.33 19.68
CA TYR A 280 3.51 12.17 20.93
C TYR A 280 4.77 11.31 20.78
N ASP A 281 4.87 10.42 19.80
CA ASP A 281 5.93 9.43 19.62
C ASP A 281 6.92 9.77 18.49
N VAL A 282 7.13 11.05 18.24
CA VAL A 282 8.13 11.55 17.26
C VAL A 282 9.54 11.25 17.76
N PHE A 283 9.77 11.42 19.07
CA PHE A 283 11.05 11.21 19.73
C PHE A 283 10.90 10.12 20.79
N ALA A 284 11.84 9.21 20.81
CA ALA A 284 11.89 8.13 21.76
C ALA A 284 13.29 7.99 22.37
N ILE A 285 13.33 7.46 23.58
CA ILE A 285 14.56 7.02 24.25
C ILE A 285 14.57 5.50 24.19
N ARG A 286 15.73 4.94 23.87
CA ARG A 286 15.94 3.51 23.89
C ARG A 286 17.00 3.16 24.94
N ILE A 287 16.68 2.26 25.85
CA ILE A 287 17.59 1.73 26.84
C ILE A 287 17.91 0.28 26.45
N VAL A 288 19.17 0.07 26.03
CA VAL A 288 19.70 -1.25 25.65
C VAL A 288 20.62 -1.74 26.77
N PHE A 289 20.37 -2.90 27.35
CA PHE A 289 21.18 -3.43 28.45
C PHE A 289 21.74 -4.82 28.13
N GLU A 290 22.85 -5.17 28.77
CA GLU A 290 23.39 -6.53 28.77
C GLU A 290 22.74 -7.31 29.91
N PRO A 291 22.05 -8.45 29.64
CA PRO A 291 21.39 -9.21 30.69
C PRO A 291 22.42 -9.89 31.61
N GLU A 292 22.10 -9.97 32.89
CA GLU A 292 22.90 -10.76 33.83
C GLU A 292 22.71 -12.26 33.55
N THR A 293 23.80 -13.02 33.59
CA THR A 293 23.82 -14.47 33.24
C THR A 293 22.99 -15.37 34.11
N ASP A 294 22.68 -14.95 35.35
CA ASP A 294 21.94 -15.70 36.36
C ASP A 294 20.49 -15.23 36.52
N ARG A 295 20.06 -14.26 35.73
CA ARG A 295 18.70 -13.69 35.79
C ARG A 295 18.00 -13.75 34.45
N SER A 296 16.67 -13.67 34.53
CA SER A 296 15.83 -13.56 33.34
C SER A 296 15.91 -12.16 32.72
N GLU A 297 16.16 -12.05 31.41
CA GLU A 297 16.07 -10.79 30.65
C GLU A 297 14.80 -9.98 30.92
N TYR A 298 13.69 -10.69 31.18
CA TYR A 298 12.41 -10.07 31.54
C TYR A 298 12.49 -9.34 32.88
N ALA A 299 13.12 -9.96 33.87
CA ALA A 299 13.28 -9.37 35.21
C ALA A 299 14.10 -8.07 35.12
N ASP A 300 15.16 -8.04 34.30
CA ASP A 300 15.99 -6.86 34.09
C ASP A 300 15.26 -5.75 33.36
N CYS A 301 14.40 -6.05 32.36
CA CYS A 301 13.51 -5.07 31.76
C CYS A 301 12.60 -4.39 32.79
N PHE A 302 12.02 -5.17 33.73
CA PHE A 302 11.13 -4.63 34.75
C PHE A 302 11.86 -3.88 35.87
N ARG A 303 13.15 -4.17 36.11
CA ARG A 303 13.99 -3.33 37.00
C ARG A 303 14.18 -1.94 36.41
N ILE A 304 14.52 -1.85 35.11
CA ILE A 304 14.65 -0.55 34.41
C ILE A 304 13.30 0.17 34.37
N TYR A 305 12.20 -0.56 34.11
CA TYR A 305 10.83 -0.02 34.18
C TYR A 305 10.54 0.62 35.55
N HIS A 306 10.91 -0.05 36.64
CA HIS A 306 10.72 0.47 37.99
C HIS A 306 11.50 1.77 38.22
N VAL A 307 12.76 1.85 37.78
CA VAL A 307 13.55 3.09 37.86
C VAL A 307 12.81 4.23 37.15
N LEU A 308 12.36 4.02 35.92
CA LEU A 308 11.68 5.05 35.14
C LEU A 308 10.37 5.52 35.80
N THR A 309 9.55 4.59 36.27
CA THR A 309 8.25 4.90 36.90
C THR A 309 8.39 5.46 38.32
N SER A 310 9.55 5.34 38.96
CA SER A 310 9.84 6.01 40.24
C SER A 310 10.10 7.52 40.08
N HIS A 311 10.58 7.94 38.90
CA HIS A 311 10.91 9.35 38.63
C HIS A 311 9.85 10.06 37.78
N PHE A 312 9.15 9.33 36.90
CA PHE A 312 8.27 9.93 35.90
C PHE A 312 6.87 9.33 35.95
N ALA A 313 5.86 10.17 35.77
CA ALA A 313 4.47 9.73 35.68
C ALA A 313 4.25 8.91 34.39
N LEU A 314 3.69 7.71 34.56
CA LEU A 314 3.37 6.79 33.46
C LEU A 314 2.07 7.19 32.76
N LYS A 315 2.00 6.95 31.46
CA LYS A 315 0.76 7.00 30.65
C LYS A 315 0.28 5.57 30.42
N ASP A 316 -0.63 5.10 31.27
CA ASP A 316 -1.03 3.67 31.35
C ASP A 316 -1.61 3.12 30.04
N ASP A 317 -2.43 3.91 29.32
CA ASP A 317 -3.05 3.54 28.05
C ASP A 317 -2.04 3.32 26.90
N ARG A 318 -0.75 3.67 27.12
CA ARG A 318 0.32 3.56 26.12
C ARG A 318 1.43 2.58 26.48
N THR A 319 1.28 1.81 27.53
CA THR A 319 2.20 0.70 27.82
C THR A 319 1.98 -0.44 26.83
N ARG A 320 3.05 -0.96 26.24
CA ARG A 320 3.03 -2.11 25.32
C ARG A 320 4.06 -3.15 25.76
N ASP A 321 3.56 -4.26 26.26
CA ASP A 321 4.38 -5.39 26.66
C ASP A 321 4.58 -6.39 25.53
N TRP A 322 5.60 -6.16 24.71
CA TRP A 322 6.04 -7.09 23.68
C TRP A 322 7.07 -8.11 24.22
N LEU A 323 7.30 -8.14 25.52
CA LEU A 323 8.13 -9.17 26.18
C LEU A 323 7.30 -10.42 26.40
N THR A 324 6.15 -10.27 27.07
CA THR A 324 5.22 -11.37 27.37
C THR A 324 4.50 -11.87 26.11
N HIS A 325 4.16 -10.96 25.21
CA HIS A 325 3.47 -11.24 23.95
C HIS A 325 4.28 -10.69 22.76
N PRO A 326 5.36 -11.40 22.35
CA PRO A 326 6.18 -10.98 21.21
C PRO A 326 5.36 -10.81 19.93
N LYS A 327 5.77 -9.87 19.08
CA LYS A 327 5.15 -9.73 17.75
C LYS A 327 5.42 -11.00 16.91
N PRO A 328 4.57 -11.29 15.89
CA PRO A 328 4.72 -12.48 15.04
C PRO A 328 6.07 -12.60 14.33
N ASN A 329 6.76 -11.47 14.10
CA ASN A 329 8.11 -11.40 13.52
C ASN A 329 9.24 -11.52 14.56
N GLY A 330 8.94 -11.93 15.80
CA GLY A 330 9.94 -12.13 16.85
C GLY A 330 10.37 -10.87 17.59
N TYR A 331 9.81 -9.69 17.28
CA TYR A 331 10.14 -8.45 17.98
C TYR A 331 9.76 -8.50 19.45
N ARG A 332 10.72 -8.15 20.33
CA ARG A 332 10.56 -8.05 21.78
C ARG A 332 11.05 -6.72 22.29
N ALA A 333 10.29 -6.07 23.14
CA ALA A 333 10.66 -4.87 23.90
C ALA A 333 9.56 -4.52 24.91
N LEU A 334 9.88 -3.79 25.94
CA LEU A 334 8.88 -3.11 26.77
C LEU A 334 8.83 -1.64 26.36
N HIS A 335 7.67 -1.18 25.88
CA HIS A 335 7.46 0.22 25.52
C HIS A 335 6.58 0.87 26.57
N ILE A 336 7.03 2.01 27.09
CA ILE A 336 6.28 2.85 28.01
C ILE A 336 6.29 4.30 27.53
N THR A 337 5.30 5.06 27.91
CA THR A 337 5.28 6.51 27.68
C THR A 337 5.24 7.20 29.02
N VAL A 338 6.22 8.04 29.29
CA VAL A 338 6.37 8.76 30.56
C VAL A 338 6.39 10.27 30.37
N MET A 339 6.00 11.01 31.40
CA MET A 339 6.09 12.45 31.42
C MET A 339 7.54 12.87 31.73
N GLY A 340 8.24 13.40 30.73
CA GLY A 340 9.60 13.88 30.87
C GLY A 340 9.74 15.15 31.75
N PRO A 341 10.96 15.55 32.07
CA PRO A 341 11.23 16.64 33.01
C PRO A 341 10.77 18.02 32.54
N THR A 342 10.43 18.19 31.27
CA THR A 342 9.90 19.43 30.69
C THR A 342 8.38 19.41 30.51
N GLY A 343 7.69 18.39 31.00
CA GLY A 343 6.24 18.25 30.87
C GLY A 343 5.79 17.70 29.50
N GLU A 344 6.68 17.09 28.74
CA GLU A 344 6.36 16.44 27.47
C GLU A 344 6.34 14.91 27.63
N TRP A 345 5.46 14.25 26.84
CA TRP A 345 5.43 12.80 26.82
C TRP A 345 6.59 12.23 25.99
N VAL A 346 7.32 11.29 26.54
CA VAL A 346 8.47 10.62 25.95
C VAL A 346 8.22 9.13 25.90
N GLU A 347 8.33 8.50 24.73
CA GLU A 347 8.31 7.05 24.60
C GLU A 347 9.68 6.48 25.01
N VAL A 348 9.69 5.49 25.91
CA VAL A 348 10.90 4.77 26.30
C VAL A 348 10.77 3.30 25.91
N GLN A 349 11.76 2.79 25.18
CA GLN A 349 11.86 1.41 24.72
C GLN A 349 12.95 0.70 25.52
N ILE A 350 12.60 -0.31 26.29
CA ILE A 350 13.52 -1.09 27.12
C ILE A 350 13.71 -2.46 26.47
N ARG A 351 14.97 -2.85 26.21
CA ARG A 351 15.28 -4.14 25.60
C ARG A 351 16.73 -4.57 25.89
N SER A 352 16.98 -5.88 25.92
CA SER A 352 18.34 -6.40 26.01
C SER A 352 19.12 -6.19 24.71
N ARG A 353 20.44 -6.40 24.74
CA ARG A 353 21.28 -6.36 23.55
C ARG A 353 20.82 -7.36 22.50
N GLN A 354 20.44 -8.56 22.91
CA GLN A 354 19.93 -9.59 22.00
C GLN A 354 18.59 -9.17 21.37
N MET A 355 17.63 -8.63 22.15
CA MET A 355 16.38 -8.09 21.63
C MET A 355 16.62 -6.92 20.66
N HIS A 356 17.63 -6.10 20.96
CA HIS A 356 18.02 -4.98 20.11
C HIS A 356 18.56 -5.44 18.75
N GLU A 357 19.49 -6.38 18.75
CA GLU A 357 20.03 -6.95 17.51
C GLU A 357 18.95 -7.61 16.67
N MET A 358 18.03 -8.34 17.32
CA MET A 358 16.89 -8.95 16.66
C MET A 358 15.96 -7.90 16.03
N ALA A 359 15.72 -6.78 16.71
CA ALA A 359 14.86 -5.72 16.22
C ALA A 359 15.52 -4.92 15.07
N GLU A 360 16.83 -4.75 15.06
CA GLU A 360 17.54 -3.99 14.00
C GLU A 360 17.80 -4.85 12.75
N ARG A 361 18.19 -6.13 12.94
CA ARG A 361 18.69 -7.01 11.87
C ARG A 361 17.73 -8.15 11.50
N GLY A 362 16.67 -8.34 12.27
CA GLY A 362 15.68 -9.39 12.02
C GLY A 362 16.30 -10.79 12.03
N LEU A 363 15.88 -11.62 11.06
CA LEU A 363 16.38 -12.99 10.87
C LEU A 363 17.90 -13.10 10.73
N ALA A 364 18.51 -12.09 10.12
CA ALA A 364 19.94 -12.09 9.91
C ALA A 364 20.74 -12.13 11.24
N ALA A 365 20.16 -11.63 12.35
CA ALA A 365 20.74 -11.75 13.68
C ALA A 365 20.84 -13.21 14.18
N HIS A 366 19.87 -14.07 13.83
CA HIS A 366 19.89 -15.50 14.22
C HIS A 366 21.03 -16.29 13.59
N TRP A 367 21.42 -15.95 12.38
CA TRP A 367 22.51 -16.64 11.69
C TRP A 367 23.87 -16.39 12.33
N ARG A 368 23.99 -15.33 13.12
CA ARG A 368 25.21 -14.99 13.87
C ARG A 368 25.49 -15.99 15.00
N TYR A 369 24.48 -16.59 15.60
CA TYR A 369 24.60 -17.50 16.75
C TYR A 369 24.73 -18.97 16.37
N LYS A 370 24.40 -19.36 15.14
CA LYS A 370 24.40 -20.78 14.67
C LYS A 370 25.78 -21.38 14.32
N THR A 371 26.91 -20.73 14.66
CA THR A 371 28.24 -21.25 14.31
C THR A 371 28.65 -22.50 15.12
N HIS A 372 27.82 -23.03 16.01
CA HIS A 372 28.18 -24.13 16.91
C HIS A 372 27.24 -25.34 16.95
N SER A 373 26.13 -25.37 16.21
CA SER A 373 25.24 -26.55 16.23
C SER A 373 24.94 -27.06 14.81
N THR A 374 25.14 -28.33 14.63
CA THR A 374 24.79 -29.14 13.45
C THR A 374 23.27 -29.38 13.40
N GLU A 375 22.66 -29.13 12.24
CA GLU A 375 21.45 -29.79 11.68
C GLU A 375 20.06 -29.55 12.30
N GLU A 376 19.82 -28.71 13.29
CA GLU A 376 18.44 -28.38 13.66
C GLU A 376 18.04 -27.02 13.08
N VAL A 377 16.95 -27.01 12.28
CA VAL A 377 16.32 -25.78 11.75
C VAL A 377 15.77 -25.01 12.95
N ASP A 378 16.12 -23.71 13.05
CA ASP A 378 15.63 -22.86 14.12
C ASP A 378 14.10 -22.70 14.00
N PRO A 379 13.33 -22.88 15.07
CA PRO A 379 11.88 -22.71 15.04
C PRO A 379 11.44 -21.34 14.50
N VAL A 380 12.25 -20.30 14.65
CA VAL A 380 11.96 -18.95 14.11
C VAL A 380 12.20 -18.89 12.61
N GLU A 381 13.27 -19.52 12.09
CA GLU A 381 13.54 -19.65 10.65
C GLU A 381 12.43 -20.47 9.97
N GLU A 382 12.05 -21.61 10.56
CA GLU A 382 10.95 -22.44 10.09
C GLU A 382 9.63 -21.68 10.11
N GLN A 383 9.40 -20.85 11.13
CA GLN A 383 8.21 -20.03 11.26
C GLN A 383 8.14 -18.92 10.20
N ILE A 384 9.25 -18.32 9.81
CA ILE A 384 9.28 -17.26 8.80
C ILE A 384 9.23 -17.85 7.39
N LEU A 385 9.92 -18.96 7.14
CA LEU A 385 9.74 -19.74 5.92
C LEU A 385 8.28 -20.21 5.79
N SER A 386 7.67 -20.69 6.88
CA SER A 386 6.24 -21.01 6.93
C SER A 386 5.35 -19.80 6.62
N ASN A 387 5.70 -18.60 7.09
CA ASN A 387 4.97 -17.38 6.76
C ASN A 387 5.07 -17.04 5.27
N VAL A 388 6.26 -17.16 4.69
CA VAL A 388 6.47 -16.99 3.23
C VAL A 388 5.71 -18.08 2.46
N HIS A 389 5.76 -19.34 2.90
CA HIS A 389 4.98 -20.46 2.32
C HIS A 389 3.46 -20.25 2.40
N THR A 390 2.97 -19.72 3.51
CA THR A 390 1.54 -19.45 3.69
C THR A 390 1.04 -18.37 2.72
N LEU A 391 1.91 -17.40 2.37
CA LEU A 391 1.60 -16.39 1.36
C LEU A 391 1.52 -16.99 -0.07
N LEU A 392 2.27 -18.07 -0.33
CA LEU A 392 2.35 -18.73 -1.64
C LEU A 392 1.25 -19.78 -1.87
N ASN A 393 0.74 -20.40 -0.81
CA ASN A 393 -0.10 -21.61 -0.90
C ASN A 393 -1.60 -21.35 -1.02
N ASN A 394 -2.05 -20.10 -1.21
CA ASN A 394 -3.46 -19.76 -1.50
C ASN A 394 -3.59 -19.01 -2.82
N PRO A 395 -3.42 -19.68 -3.97
CA PRO A 395 -3.67 -19.07 -5.28
C PRO A 395 -5.17 -18.86 -5.48
N GLY A 396 -5.58 -17.64 -5.83
CA GLY A 396 -6.95 -17.32 -6.27
C GLY A 396 -7.16 -17.68 -7.75
N PRO A 397 -8.41 -17.62 -8.24
CA PRO A 397 -8.75 -18.03 -9.60
C PRO A 397 -8.32 -17.05 -10.70
N SER A 398 -7.90 -15.84 -10.40
CA SER A 398 -7.37 -14.87 -11.38
C SER A 398 -6.10 -14.19 -10.91
N ALA A 399 -5.21 -13.84 -11.83
CA ALA A 399 -3.90 -13.24 -11.50
C ALA A 399 -4.01 -11.85 -10.87
N SER A 400 -5.05 -11.06 -11.21
CA SER A 400 -5.29 -9.73 -10.63
C SER A 400 -5.78 -9.80 -9.18
N ASP A 401 -6.65 -10.78 -8.88
CA ASP A 401 -7.24 -10.95 -7.55
C ASP A 401 -6.20 -11.51 -6.57
N ASP A 402 -5.28 -12.33 -7.07
CA ASP A 402 -4.14 -12.85 -6.30
C ASP A 402 -3.21 -11.71 -5.86
N TYR A 403 -3.04 -10.69 -6.68
CA TYR A 403 -2.21 -9.53 -6.36
C TYR A 403 -2.79 -8.67 -5.24
N GLU A 404 -4.05 -8.27 -5.36
CA GLU A 404 -4.69 -7.47 -4.31
C GLU A 404 -4.70 -8.21 -2.97
N THR A 405 -4.99 -9.50 -3.00
CA THR A 405 -4.99 -10.35 -1.81
C THR A 405 -3.57 -10.49 -1.23
N MET A 406 -2.57 -10.70 -2.09
CA MET A 406 -1.18 -10.81 -1.67
C MET A 406 -0.67 -9.49 -1.12
N MET A 407 -0.92 -8.36 -1.79
CA MET A 407 -0.54 -7.03 -1.34
C MET A 407 -1.25 -6.63 -0.05
N TYR A 408 -2.52 -6.99 0.10
CA TYR A 408 -3.25 -6.79 1.35
C TYR A 408 -2.61 -7.57 2.51
N LYS A 409 -2.24 -8.83 2.29
CA LYS A 409 -1.52 -9.65 3.28
C LYS A 409 -0.13 -9.10 3.58
N PHE A 410 0.58 -8.53 2.59
CA PHE A 410 1.88 -7.89 2.81
C PHE A 410 1.79 -6.56 3.57
N ALA A 411 0.76 -5.77 3.32
CA ALA A 411 0.61 -4.45 3.92
C ALA A 411 0.14 -4.49 5.39
N ASN A 412 -0.52 -5.58 5.81
CA ASN A 412 -1.08 -5.70 7.16
C ASN A 412 -0.23 -6.62 8.03
N GLN A 413 -0.01 -6.21 9.28
CA GLN A 413 0.63 -7.06 10.30
C GLN A 413 -0.30 -8.21 10.66
N ASP A 414 0.28 -9.38 10.97
CA ASP A 414 -0.50 -10.53 11.41
C ASP A 414 -0.86 -10.41 12.90
N MET A 415 -2.07 -10.87 13.24
CA MET A 415 -2.51 -11.12 14.61
C MET A 415 -2.86 -12.60 14.79
N LEU A 416 -2.83 -13.08 16.01
CA LEU A 416 -3.24 -14.43 16.38
C LEU A 416 -4.63 -14.39 17.01
N ILE A 417 -5.55 -15.14 16.44
CA ILE A 417 -6.90 -15.35 16.95
C ILE A 417 -7.03 -16.82 17.36
N PHE A 418 -7.71 -17.06 18.46
CA PHE A 418 -7.96 -18.40 18.97
C PHE A 418 -9.39 -18.84 18.65
N THR A 419 -9.55 -20.04 18.11
CA THR A 419 -10.88 -20.65 18.01
C THR A 419 -11.33 -21.14 19.39
N ARG A 420 -12.62 -21.43 19.55
CA ARG A 420 -13.14 -22.07 20.79
C ARG A 420 -12.44 -23.39 21.14
N LYS A 421 -11.91 -24.10 20.14
CA LYS A 421 -11.17 -25.36 20.33
C LYS A 421 -9.72 -25.13 20.75
N GLY A 422 -9.23 -23.89 20.76
CA GLY A 422 -7.86 -23.53 21.08
C GLY A 422 -6.92 -23.52 19.86
N ASP A 423 -7.44 -23.71 18.64
CA ASP A 423 -6.64 -23.61 17.42
C ASP A 423 -6.18 -22.16 17.23
N ARG A 424 -4.94 -22.00 16.79
CA ARG A 424 -4.32 -20.68 16.56
C ARG A 424 -4.43 -20.33 15.09
N ILE A 425 -5.18 -19.28 14.77
CA ILE A 425 -5.37 -18.79 13.40
C ILE A 425 -4.66 -17.45 13.26
N ARG A 426 -3.83 -17.32 12.24
CA ARG A 426 -3.21 -16.05 11.87
C ARG A 426 -4.09 -15.31 10.89
N CYS A 427 -4.32 -14.03 11.14
CA CYS A 427 -5.07 -13.14 10.25
C CYS A 427 -4.51 -11.72 10.32
N PRO A 428 -4.72 -10.90 9.28
CA PRO A 428 -4.35 -9.49 9.27
C PRO A 428 -5.00 -8.70 10.41
N GLN A 429 -4.32 -7.68 10.94
CA GLN A 429 -4.77 -6.86 12.08
C GLN A 429 -6.11 -6.14 11.86
N ASP A 430 -6.49 -5.91 10.60
CA ASP A 430 -7.74 -5.20 10.28
C ASP A 430 -8.96 -6.11 10.14
N PHE A 431 -8.80 -7.42 10.36
CA PHE A 431 -9.90 -8.36 10.18
C PHE A 431 -11.08 -8.05 11.08
N THR A 432 -12.26 -8.11 10.47
CA THR A 432 -13.54 -8.15 11.16
C THR A 432 -13.94 -9.59 11.49
N VAL A 433 -14.96 -9.75 12.28
CA VAL A 433 -15.62 -11.05 12.54
C VAL A 433 -16.03 -11.70 11.21
N LEU A 434 -16.52 -10.92 10.26
CA LEU A 434 -16.92 -11.41 8.93
C LEU A 434 -15.73 -11.95 8.15
N ASP A 435 -14.61 -11.23 8.12
CA ASP A 435 -13.38 -11.68 7.45
C ASP A 435 -12.87 -12.98 8.05
N PHE A 436 -12.89 -13.08 9.37
CA PHE A 436 -12.46 -14.26 10.10
C PHE A 436 -13.36 -15.48 9.81
N ALA A 437 -14.68 -15.28 9.72
CA ALA A 437 -15.62 -16.33 9.37
C ALA A 437 -15.34 -16.89 7.96
N TYR A 438 -15.12 -16.02 6.96
CA TYR A 438 -14.76 -16.43 5.60
C TYR A 438 -13.38 -17.07 5.51
N GLN A 439 -12.44 -16.68 6.36
CA GLN A 439 -11.11 -17.31 6.39
C GLN A 439 -11.16 -18.72 6.98
N LEU A 440 -12.04 -18.98 7.94
CA LEU A 440 -12.25 -20.32 8.51
C LEU A 440 -12.88 -21.25 7.47
N ASP A 441 -13.99 -20.81 6.87
CA ASP A 441 -14.73 -21.55 5.86
C ASP A 441 -15.66 -20.60 5.10
N PRO A 442 -15.67 -20.59 3.76
CA PRO A 442 -16.58 -19.73 2.96
C PRO A 442 -18.06 -19.93 3.28
N GLU A 443 -18.50 -21.15 3.63
CA GLU A 443 -19.87 -21.43 4.03
C GLU A 443 -20.22 -20.86 5.42
N LEU A 444 -19.27 -20.88 6.38
CA LEU A 444 -19.44 -20.20 7.66
C LEU A 444 -19.54 -18.69 7.46
N GLY A 445 -18.67 -18.13 6.59
CA GLY A 445 -18.73 -16.72 6.22
C GLY A 445 -20.07 -16.32 5.63
N ARG A 446 -20.59 -17.11 4.71
CA ARG A 446 -21.89 -16.86 4.05
C ARG A 446 -23.06 -16.80 5.02
N ARG A 447 -23.02 -17.61 6.08
CA ARG A 447 -24.11 -17.76 7.07
C ARG A 447 -23.85 -17.01 8.37
N CYS A 448 -22.80 -16.18 8.42
CA CYS A 448 -22.37 -15.47 9.62
C CYS A 448 -23.39 -14.40 10.04
N ILE A 449 -23.76 -14.42 11.33
CA ILE A 449 -24.64 -13.41 11.93
C ILE A 449 -23.94 -12.60 13.02
N GLY A 450 -22.74 -12.99 13.42
CA GLY A 450 -21.94 -12.39 14.46
C GLY A 450 -20.96 -13.39 15.06
N ALA A 451 -20.34 -13.02 16.14
CA ALA A 451 -19.44 -13.90 16.90
C ALA A 451 -19.58 -13.68 18.41
N LYS A 452 -19.03 -14.64 19.14
CA LYS A 452 -18.75 -14.50 20.56
C LYS A 452 -17.25 -14.32 20.73
N VAL A 453 -16.84 -13.10 21.03
CA VAL A 453 -15.42 -12.73 21.24
C VAL A 453 -15.18 -12.58 22.73
N ASN A 454 -14.23 -13.36 23.29
CA ASN A 454 -13.91 -13.35 24.73
C ASN A 454 -15.15 -13.47 25.62
N HIS A 455 -16.12 -14.30 25.21
CA HIS A 455 -17.43 -14.53 25.87
C HIS A 455 -18.48 -13.40 25.67
N GLU A 456 -18.18 -12.32 24.96
CA GLU A 456 -19.12 -11.25 24.63
C GLU A 456 -19.65 -11.40 23.20
N MET A 457 -20.96 -11.11 23.02
CA MET A 457 -21.61 -11.15 21.70
C MET A 457 -21.26 -9.89 20.92
N VAL A 458 -20.74 -10.04 19.70
CA VAL A 458 -20.38 -8.93 18.81
C VAL A 458 -20.97 -9.11 17.41
N ASP A 459 -21.13 -8.00 16.72
CA ASP A 459 -21.61 -7.94 15.34
C ASP A 459 -20.54 -8.39 14.33
N ILE A 460 -20.98 -8.73 13.09
CA ILE A 460 -20.10 -9.13 11.99
C ILE A 460 -19.08 -8.05 11.61
N SER A 461 -19.38 -6.79 11.86
CA SER A 461 -18.51 -5.62 11.60
C SER A 461 -17.44 -5.38 12.66
N ALA A 462 -17.50 -6.08 13.80
CA ALA A 462 -16.58 -5.89 14.91
C ALA A 462 -15.14 -6.28 14.50
N LYS A 463 -14.18 -5.39 14.76
CA LYS A 463 -12.75 -5.65 14.53
C LYS A 463 -12.19 -6.53 15.63
N LEU A 464 -11.45 -7.55 15.25
CA LEU A 464 -10.77 -8.47 16.14
C LEU A 464 -9.43 -7.91 16.60
N GLN A 465 -8.97 -8.36 17.76
CA GLN A 465 -7.69 -7.97 18.36
C GLN A 465 -6.79 -9.19 18.56
N ASN A 466 -5.48 -8.94 18.63
CA ASN A 466 -4.53 -10.01 18.87
C ASN A 466 -4.78 -10.69 20.24
N GLY A 467 -4.93 -12.00 20.23
CA GLY A 467 -5.22 -12.79 21.42
C GLY A 467 -6.70 -13.08 21.67
N ASP A 468 -7.61 -12.54 20.85
CA ASP A 468 -9.04 -12.80 20.99
C ASP A 468 -9.38 -14.28 20.81
N GLN A 469 -10.30 -14.79 21.64
CA GLN A 469 -10.94 -16.08 21.45
C GLN A 469 -12.30 -15.88 20.76
N VAL A 470 -12.46 -16.46 19.56
CA VAL A 470 -13.61 -16.20 18.69
C VAL A 470 -14.40 -17.49 18.41
N GLU A 471 -15.70 -17.41 18.60
CA GLU A 471 -16.68 -18.43 18.20
C GLU A 471 -17.68 -17.80 17.22
N ILE A 472 -17.64 -18.22 15.94
CA ILE A 472 -18.54 -17.70 14.91
C ILE A 472 -19.95 -18.24 15.11
N LEU A 473 -20.93 -17.36 14.96
CA LEU A 473 -22.35 -17.69 15.05
C LEU A 473 -22.98 -17.63 13.67
N THR A 474 -23.69 -18.69 13.31
CA THR A 474 -24.28 -18.85 11.98
C THR A 474 -25.76 -19.18 12.05
N THR A 475 -26.50 -18.88 10.99
CA THR A 475 -27.88 -19.31 10.79
C THR A 475 -28.11 -19.70 9.32
N GLU A 476 -29.03 -20.65 9.09
CA GLU A 476 -29.40 -21.08 7.74
C GLU A 476 -30.20 -20.02 6.97
N ASN A 477 -30.80 -19.07 7.68
CA ASN A 477 -31.68 -18.06 7.09
C ASN A 477 -30.97 -16.74 6.73
N THR A 478 -29.63 -16.72 6.78
CA THR A 478 -28.85 -15.52 6.43
C THR A 478 -28.05 -15.78 5.18
N GLU A 479 -28.02 -14.78 4.30
CA GLU A 479 -27.24 -14.76 3.07
C GLU A 479 -26.46 -13.44 2.99
N PRO A 480 -25.32 -13.41 2.27
CA PRO A 480 -24.56 -12.20 2.04
C PRO A 480 -25.41 -11.10 1.41
N LYS A 481 -25.22 -9.86 1.88
CA LYS A 481 -25.89 -8.66 1.38
C LYS A 481 -24.84 -7.68 0.88
N GLU A 482 -25.23 -6.80 -0.03
CA GLU A 482 -24.35 -5.74 -0.53
C GLU A 482 -23.75 -4.89 0.61
N SER A 483 -24.53 -4.65 1.69
CA SER A 483 -24.05 -3.96 2.89
C SER A 483 -22.87 -4.63 3.58
N TRP A 484 -22.68 -5.96 3.40
CA TRP A 484 -21.54 -6.67 3.99
C TRP A 484 -20.20 -6.29 3.39
N LEU A 485 -20.18 -5.78 2.15
CA LEU A 485 -18.96 -5.26 1.52
C LEU A 485 -18.32 -4.10 2.29
N GLN A 486 -19.12 -3.39 3.09
CA GLN A 486 -18.61 -2.30 3.95
C GLN A 486 -17.88 -2.82 5.19
N TYR A 487 -18.24 -3.99 5.66
CA TYR A 487 -17.67 -4.61 6.86
C TYR A 487 -16.45 -5.44 6.53
N ALA A 488 -16.41 -6.01 5.33
CA ALA A 488 -15.27 -6.79 4.86
C ALA A 488 -14.06 -5.88 4.60
N THR A 489 -12.93 -6.19 5.22
CA THR A 489 -11.64 -5.53 5.00
C THR A 489 -10.78 -6.31 4.00
N SER A 490 -10.87 -7.63 4.04
CA SER A 490 -10.13 -8.53 3.17
C SER A 490 -10.63 -8.52 1.72
N PRO A 491 -9.73 -8.38 0.72
CA PRO A 491 -10.09 -8.54 -0.69
C PRO A 491 -10.73 -9.90 -0.98
N THR A 492 -10.26 -10.96 -0.33
CA THR A 492 -10.80 -12.32 -0.48
C THR A 492 -12.25 -12.40 -0.01
N THR A 493 -12.57 -11.83 1.16
CA THR A 493 -13.93 -11.77 1.68
C THR A 493 -14.86 -10.97 0.76
N LYS A 494 -14.39 -9.80 0.29
CA LYS A 494 -15.14 -8.98 -0.65
C LYS A 494 -15.47 -9.74 -1.94
N ARG A 495 -14.50 -10.47 -2.46
CA ARG A 495 -14.70 -11.30 -3.64
C ARG A 495 -15.77 -12.37 -3.42
N TYR A 496 -15.68 -13.16 -2.34
CA TYR A 496 -16.70 -14.17 -2.04
C TYR A 496 -18.11 -13.59 -1.94
N ILE A 497 -18.24 -12.40 -1.34
CA ILE A 497 -19.53 -11.71 -1.25
C ILE A 497 -19.98 -11.24 -2.64
N THR A 498 -19.10 -10.64 -3.42
CA THR A 498 -19.43 -10.14 -4.76
C THR A 498 -19.80 -11.28 -5.71
N ASP A 499 -19.05 -12.38 -5.71
CA ASP A 499 -19.33 -13.57 -6.53
C ASP A 499 -20.70 -14.18 -6.17
N PHE A 500 -21.01 -14.24 -4.87
CA PHE A 500 -22.32 -14.71 -4.40
C PHE A 500 -23.46 -13.80 -4.90
N LEU A 501 -23.31 -12.47 -4.78
CA LEU A 501 -24.31 -11.51 -5.22
C LEU A 501 -24.52 -11.56 -6.74
N HIS A 502 -23.46 -11.69 -7.53
CA HIS A 502 -23.55 -11.87 -8.98
C HIS A 502 -24.23 -13.17 -9.35
N GLN A 503 -23.91 -14.27 -8.66
CA GLN A 503 -24.60 -15.55 -8.89
C GLN A 503 -26.09 -15.46 -8.55
N GLN A 504 -26.42 -14.83 -7.42
CA GLN A 504 -27.82 -14.60 -7.02
C GLN A 504 -28.59 -13.73 -8.04
N GLU A 505 -27.94 -12.67 -8.56
CA GLU A 505 -28.50 -11.83 -9.60
C GLU A 505 -28.72 -12.62 -10.91
N ALA A 506 -27.72 -13.43 -11.33
CA ALA A 506 -27.85 -14.29 -12.51
C ALA A 506 -28.99 -15.31 -12.36
N ASP A 507 -29.13 -15.91 -11.18
CA ASP A 507 -30.25 -16.84 -10.90
C ASP A 507 -31.59 -16.14 -10.93
N GLN A 508 -31.70 -14.90 -10.45
CA GLN A 508 -32.89 -14.06 -10.50
C GLN A 508 -33.24 -13.68 -11.95
N ILE A 509 -32.25 -13.32 -12.77
CA ILE A 509 -32.42 -13.02 -14.20
C ILE A 509 -32.97 -14.25 -14.94
N GLU A 510 -32.36 -15.42 -14.71
CA GLU A 510 -32.80 -16.66 -15.34
C GLU A 510 -34.18 -17.08 -14.88
N ALA A 511 -34.55 -16.88 -13.61
CA ALA A 511 -35.91 -17.10 -13.12
C ALA A 511 -36.93 -16.16 -13.80
N GLY A 512 -36.57 -14.87 -13.92
CA GLY A 512 -37.39 -13.88 -14.65
C GLY A 512 -37.53 -14.20 -16.14
N ARG A 513 -36.45 -14.64 -16.78
CA ARG A 513 -36.47 -15.12 -18.17
C ARG A 513 -37.44 -16.29 -18.34
N LYS A 514 -37.34 -17.32 -17.50
CA LYS A 514 -38.26 -18.47 -17.52
C LYS A 514 -39.71 -18.06 -17.31
N ALA A 515 -39.95 -17.13 -16.39
CA ALA A 515 -41.29 -16.60 -16.14
C ALA A 515 -41.82 -15.85 -17.36
N PHE A 516 -41.02 -14.99 -17.98
CA PHE A 516 -41.41 -14.26 -19.19
C PHE A 516 -41.67 -15.18 -20.39
N VAL A 517 -40.77 -16.16 -20.63
CA VAL A 517 -40.94 -17.14 -21.73
C VAL A 517 -42.26 -17.88 -21.60
N ARG A 518 -42.56 -18.45 -20.42
CA ARG A 518 -43.84 -19.14 -20.18
C ARG A 518 -45.07 -18.24 -20.42
N PHE A 519 -44.93 -16.97 -20.01
CA PHE A 519 -46.00 -16.01 -20.23
C PHE A 519 -46.21 -15.70 -21.71
N ALA A 520 -45.12 -15.41 -22.45
CA ALA A 520 -45.18 -15.10 -23.88
C ALA A 520 -45.70 -16.25 -24.71
N GLU A 521 -45.22 -17.48 -24.47
CA GLU A 521 -45.72 -18.71 -25.10
C GLU A 521 -47.20 -18.95 -24.79
N GLY A 522 -47.63 -18.75 -23.53
CA GLY A 522 -49.02 -18.87 -23.11
C GLY A 522 -49.96 -17.85 -23.78
N GLN A 523 -49.42 -16.72 -24.27
CA GLN A 523 -50.12 -15.72 -25.06
C GLN A 523 -50.03 -15.96 -26.59
N GLY A 524 -49.35 -17.03 -27.02
CA GLY A 524 -49.14 -17.39 -28.42
C GLY A 524 -48.08 -16.58 -29.14
N TYR A 525 -47.14 -16.00 -28.42
CA TYR A 525 -46.02 -15.25 -28.96
C TYR A 525 -44.70 -16.01 -28.79
N ASP A 526 -43.85 -15.95 -29.80
CA ASP A 526 -42.47 -16.41 -29.69
C ASP A 526 -41.61 -15.36 -28.92
N PRO A 527 -41.03 -15.70 -27.77
CA PRO A 527 -40.23 -14.79 -26.93
C PRO A 527 -39.12 -14.06 -27.69
N ASP A 528 -38.43 -14.75 -28.59
CA ASP A 528 -37.31 -14.20 -29.38
C ASP A 528 -37.79 -13.21 -30.45
N HIS A 529 -39.05 -13.29 -30.84
CA HIS A 529 -39.68 -12.34 -31.77
C HIS A 529 -40.33 -11.13 -31.09
N VAL A 530 -40.39 -11.09 -29.79
CA VAL A 530 -40.98 -9.98 -29.00
C VAL A 530 -39.92 -9.04 -28.45
N LEU A 531 -38.78 -9.58 -28.02
CA LEU A 531 -37.64 -8.79 -27.47
C LEU A 531 -36.69 -8.30 -28.57
N PRO A 532 -35.93 -7.23 -28.37
CA PRO A 532 -34.85 -6.79 -29.27
C PRO A 532 -33.90 -7.94 -29.57
N GLU A 533 -33.27 -7.97 -30.75
CA GLU A 533 -32.27 -9.00 -31.13
C GLU A 533 -30.97 -8.84 -30.35
N ASP A 534 -30.56 -7.62 -30.09
CA ASP A 534 -29.39 -7.28 -29.27
C ASP A 534 -29.77 -7.40 -27.78
N GLU A 535 -29.04 -8.24 -27.04
CA GLU A 535 -29.25 -8.48 -25.61
C GLU A 535 -28.98 -7.24 -24.77
N GLN A 536 -28.08 -6.38 -25.22
CA GLN A 536 -27.72 -5.10 -24.56
C GLN A 536 -28.68 -3.96 -24.95
N ALA A 537 -29.58 -4.17 -25.88
CA ALA A 537 -30.55 -3.14 -26.29
C ALA A 537 -31.61 -2.89 -25.19
N PRO A 538 -32.01 -1.63 -25.00
CA PRO A 538 -33.05 -1.29 -24.03
C PRO A 538 -34.37 -2.00 -24.34
N VAL A 539 -35.03 -2.52 -23.29
CA VAL A 539 -36.35 -3.14 -23.35
C VAL A 539 -37.33 -2.25 -22.59
N LEU A 540 -38.17 -1.52 -23.30
CA LEU A 540 -39.09 -0.50 -22.74
C LEU A 540 -38.27 0.57 -21.95
N SER A 541 -38.49 0.65 -20.63
CA SER A 541 -37.77 1.56 -19.73
C SER A 541 -36.50 0.94 -19.10
N TYR A 542 -36.20 -0.31 -19.41
CA TYR A 542 -35.09 -1.04 -18.84
C TYR A 542 -33.83 -0.97 -19.75
N PRO A 543 -32.63 -0.74 -19.23
CA PRO A 543 -31.43 -0.55 -20.01
C PRO A 543 -31.01 -1.76 -20.84
N SER A 544 -31.35 -2.98 -20.41
CA SER A 544 -30.99 -4.24 -21.08
C SER A 544 -32.05 -5.29 -20.88
N ARG A 545 -31.96 -6.42 -21.63
CA ARG A 545 -32.80 -7.61 -21.42
C ARG A 545 -32.67 -8.18 -20.01
N ASP A 546 -31.47 -8.22 -19.45
CA ASP A 546 -31.20 -8.75 -18.12
C ASP A 546 -31.91 -7.93 -17.05
N GLN A 547 -31.81 -6.59 -17.11
CA GLN A 547 -32.56 -5.70 -16.22
C GLN A 547 -34.07 -5.84 -16.34
N PHE A 548 -34.58 -6.09 -17.54
CA PHE A 548 -35.98 -6.37 -17.74
C PHE A 548 -36.36 -7.72 -17.08
N PHE A 549 -35.60 -8.79 -17.26
CA PHE A 549 -35.88 -10.07 -16.63
C PHE A 549 -35.78 -10.01 -15.11
N LEU A 550 -34.82 -9.25 -14.60
CA LEU A 550 -34.67 -8.99 -13.16
C LEU A 550 -35.95 -8.31 -12.61
N ALA A 551 -36.45 -7.30 -13.30
CA ALA A 551 -37.71 -6.62 -12.95
C ALA A 551 -38.91 -7.55 -13.05
N VAL A 552 -38.96 -8.47 -14.02
CA VAL A 552 -39.98 -9.51 -14.10
C VAL A 552 -39.96 -10.42 -12.88
N ASN A 553 -38.75 -10.88 -12.48
CA ASN A 553 -38.59 -11.72 -11.29
C ASN A 553 -39.02 -11.01 -10.00
N ARG A 554 -38.78 -9.70 -9.92
CA ARG A 554 -39.16 -8.85 -8.77
C ARG A 554 -40.62 -8.42 -8.76
N TYR A 555 -41.41 -8.91 -9.74
CA TYR A 555 -42.83 -8.52 -9.93
C TYR A 555 -43.03 -7.01 -10.17
N GLU A 556 -42.02 -6.29 -10.62
CA GLU A 556 -42.11 -4.88 -11.00
C GLU A 556 -42.74 -4.67 -12.36
N VAL A 557 -42.74 -5.71 -13.21
CA VAL A 557 -43.35 -5.73 -14.52
C VAL A 557 -44.69 -6.48 -14.44
N ARG A 558 -45.76 -5.80 -14.76
CA ARG A 558 -47.06 -6.43 -14.87
C ARG A 558 -47.17 -7.22 -16.18
N MET A 559 -47.15 -8.55 -16.09
CA MET A 559 -47.25 -9.45 -17.24
C MET A 559 -48.71 -9.57 -17.70
N ASP A 560 -49.13 -8.73 -18.66
CA ASP A 560 -50.45 -8.72 -19.26
C ASP A 560 -50.38 -8.56 -20.80
N HIS A 561 -51.54 -8.65 -21.47
CA HIS A 561 -51.62 -8.53 -22.93
C HIS A 561 -51.15 -7.14 -23.43
N ALA A 562 -51.26 -6.09 -22.59
CA ALA A 562 -50.79 -4.75 -22.93
C ALA A 562 -49.25 -4.71 -23.01
N LEU A 563 -48.55 -5.42 -22.11
CA LEU A 563 -47.09 -5.56 -22.15
C LEU A 563 -46.64 -6.12 -23.51
N MET A 564 -47.26 -7.20 -24.01
CA MET A 564 -46.88 -7.80 -25.28
C MET A 564 -47.04 -6.82 -26.45
N LYS A 565 -48.12 -6.04 -26.47
CA LYS A 565 -48.33 -4.99 -27.48
C LYS A 565 -47.25 -3.90 -27.42
N HIS A 566 -46.86 -3.48 -26.22
CA HIS A 566 -45.82 -2.47 -26.03
C HIS A 566 -44.42 -2.98 -26.47
N LEU A 567 -44.09 -4.22 -26.15
CA LEU A 567 -42.79 -4.83 -26.54
C LEU A 567 -42.72 -4.96 -28.08
N ILE A 568 -43.78 -5.45 -28.74
CA ILE A 568 -43.83 -5.56 -30.20
C ILE A 568 -43.75 -4.19 -30.87
N LYS A 569 -44.40 -3.17 -30.30
CA LYS A 569 -44.29 -1.80 -30.79
C LYS A 569 -42.88 -1.24 -30.63
N ALA A 570 -42.27 -1.40 -29.45
CA ALA A 570 -40.92 -0.95 -29.16
C ALA A 570 -39.90 -1.62 -30.09
N ARG A 571 -40.03 -2.93 -30.35
CA ARG A 571 -39.16 -3.65 -31.31
C ARG A 571 -39.31 -3.11 -32.74
N LYS A 572 -40.51 -2.81 -33.19
CA LYS A 572 -40.73 -2.21 -34.52
C LYS A 572 -40.08 -0.84 -34.60
N GLU A 573 -40.25 0.00 -33.59
CA GLU A 573 -39.66 1.34 -33.54
C GLU A 573 -38.13 1.26 -33.49
N ALA A 574 -37.52 0.31 -32.74
CA ALA A 574 -36.09 0.07 -32.70
C ALA A 574 -35.53 -0.34 -34.08
N ARG A 575 -36.23 -1.27 -34.79
CA ARG A 575 -35.83 -1.66 -36.15
C ARG A 575 -35.89 -0.49 -37.14
N THR A 576 -36.89 0.37 -37.04
CA THR A 576 -37.02 1.57 -37.90
C THR A 576 -35.91 2.56 -37.62
N ARG A 577 -35.55 2.80 -36.33
CA ARG A 577 -34.41 3.66 -35.92
C ARG A 577 -33.08 3.11 -36.39
N THR A 578 -32.89 1.79 -36.34
CA THR A 578 -31.64 1.16 -36.82
C THR A 578 -31.51 1.31 -38.33
N GLN A 579 -32.61 1.27 -39.11
CA GLN A 579 -32.58 1.52 -40.56
C GLN A 579 -32.37 3.01 -40.89
N GLU A 580 -32.93 3.92 -40.12
CA GLU A 580 -32.69 5.37 -40.25
C GLU A 580 -31.31 5.79 -39.79
N SER A 581 -30.77 5.20 -38.73
CA SER A 581 -29.41 5.50 -38.23
C SER A 581 -28.32 5.01 -39.18
N THR A 582 -28.55 3.96 -39.97
CA THR A 582 -27.61 3.47 -40.98
C THR A 582 -27.46 4.45 -42.18
N VAL A 583 -28.47 5.30 -42.42
CA VAL A 583 -28.42 6.35 -43.41
C VAL A 583 -27.84 7.65 -42.85
N GLN A 584 -28.07 7.96 -41.59
CA GLN A 584 -27.55 9.16 -40.88
C GLN A 584 -26.14 9.03 -40.33
N GLN A 585 -25.62 7.80 -40.10
CA GLN A 585 -24.25 7.54 -39.66
C GLN A 585 -23.16 7.84 -40.73
N ARG A 586 -23.51 8.35 -41.87
CA ARG A 586 -22.54 8.85 -42.87
C ARG A 586 -22.25 10.35 -42.79
N GLU A 587 -22.96 11.13 -41.98
CA GLU A 587 -22.79 12.57 -41.90
C GLU A 587 -22.40 13.17 -40.54
N ASP A 588 -22.49 12.43 -39.40
CA ASP A 588 -22.17 12.97 -38.08
C ASP A 588 -21.13 12.10 -37.31
N SER A 589 -19.98 11.83 -37.92
CA SER A 589 -18.85 11.22 -37.21
C SER A 589 -17.81 12.28 -36.82
N ASP A 590 -18.22 13.21 -35.97
CA ASP A 590 -17.28 14.11 -35.28
C ASP A 590 -17.53 14.12 -33.77
N GLU A 591 -17.56 12.93 -33.18
CA GLU A 591 -17.41 12.78 -31.73
C GLU A 591 -15.94 12.92 -31.38
N THR A 592 -15.64 13.92 -30.56
CA THR A 592 -14.35 14.31 -30.04
C THR A 592 -13.61 13.15 -29.40
N LYS A 593 -12.82 12.43 -30.20
CA LYS A 593 -11.95 11.36 -29.74
C LYS A 593 -10.77 11.99 -29.01
N VAL A 594 -10.60 11.68 -27.71
CA VAL A 594 -9.34 11.93 -27.01
C VAL A 594 -8.24 11.26 -27.83
N PRO A 595 -7.19 11.97 -28.25
CA PRO A 595 -6.16 11.42 -29.12
C PRO A 595 -5.43 10.28 -28.41
N THR A 596 -5.12 9.23 -29.16
CA THR A 596 -4.29 8.12 -28.69
C THR A 596 -2.83 8.56 -28.65
N VAL A 597 -2.11 8.12 -27.63
CA VAL A 597 -0.72 8.49 -27.36
C VAL A 597 0.15 7.23 -27.34
N ASP A 598 1.32 7.27 -27.96
CA ASP A 598 2.30 6.18 -27.90
C ASP A 598 3.38 6.54 -26.87
N PRO A 599 3.42 5.87 -25.70
CA PRO A 599 4.37 6.18 -24.62
C PRO A 599 5.84 6.05 -25.07
N GLY A 600 6.14 5.08 -25.93
CA GLY A 600 7.51 4.80 -26.41
C GLY A 600 8.09 5.86 -27.34
N ARG A 601 7.26 6.76 -27.88
CA ARG A 601 7.67 7.86 -28.77
C ARG A 601 7.68 9.23 -28.10
N MET A 602 7.18 9.36 -26.86
CA MET A 602 7.14 10.62 -26.15
C MET A 602 8.49 10.96 -25.52
N LYS A 603 9.22 11.88 -26.16
CA LYS A 603 10.44 12.49 -25.62
C LYS A 603 10.17 13.76 -24.80
N GLU A 604 8.94 14.28 -24.82
CA GLU A 604 8.55 15.55 -24.21
C GLU A 604 7.38 15.39 -23.24
N ILE A 605 7.29 16.32 -22.27
CA ILE A 605 6.19 16.38 -21.29
C ILE A 605 4.87 16.65 -22.01
N TYR A 606 3.87 15.77 -21.81
CA TYR A 606 2.56 15.92 -22.43
C TYR A 606 1.78 17.09 -21.82
N THR A 607 1.42 18.06 -22.64
CA THR A 607 0.68 19.22 -22.18
C THR A 607 -0.82 18.97 -22.23
N LEU A 608 -1.46 18.99 -21.05
CA LEU A 608 -2.91 18.82 -20.88
C LEU A 608 -3.63 20.07 -21.41
N ARG A 609 -4.66 19.89 -22.22
CA ARG A 609 -5.47 20.96 -22.80
C ARG A 609 -6.95 20.67 -22.62
N ALA A 610 -7.73 21.72 -22.34
CA ALA A 610 -9.18 21.65 -22.31
C ALA A 610 -9.74 22.99 -22.83
N ASN A 611 -10.35 22.98 -24.01
CA ASN A 611 -11.00 24.13 -24.61
C ASN A 611 -12.43 23.73 -24.99
N ASP A 612 -13.40 24.55 -24.64
CA ASP A 612 -14.82 24.41 -25.01
C ASP A 612 -15.43 23.01 -24.83
N GLY A 613 -15.05 22.34 -23.73
CA GLY A 613 -15.53 21.00 -23.39
C GLY A 613 -14.69 19.86 -23.98
N ILE A 614 -13.77 20.13 -24.90
CA ILE A 614 -12.88 19.14 -25.52
C ILE A 614 -11.61 19.02 -24.68
N ARG A 615 -11.32 17.82 -24.20
CA ARG A 615 -10.11 17.51 -23.45
C ARG A 615 -9.23 16.53 -24.23
N ASN A 616 -7.92 16.74 -24.21
CA ASN A 616 -6.97 15.78 -24.75
C ASN A 616 -6.51 14.73 -23.72
N TYR A 617 -7.25 14.59 -22.61
CA TYR A 617 -6.99 13.66 -21.51
C TYR A 617 -8.29 13.21 -20.87
N ILE A 618 -8.22 12.05 -20.21
CA ILE A 618 -9.30 11.53 -19.34
C ILE A 618 -8.97 11.91 -17.91
N ARG A 619 -9.92 12.46 -17.18
CA ARG A 619 -9.78 12.75 -15.75
C ARG A 619 -10.10 11.49 -14.95
N ALA A 620 -9.17 11.00 -14.14
CA ALA A 620 -9.38 9.81 -13.32
C ALA A 620 -10.56 9.98 -12.36
N THR A 621 -11.42 8.97 -12.28
CA THR A 621 -12.63 9.00 -11.41
C THR A 621 -12.27 8.86 -9.94
N CYS A 622 -11.19 8.12 -9.62
CA CYS A 622 -10.75 7.83 -8.25
C CYS A 622 -10.23 9.04 -7.46
N CYS A 623 -9.62 10.03 -8.14
CA CYS A 623 -8.99 11.18 -7.47
C CYS A 623 -9.40 12.54 -8.06
N ARG A 624 -10.04 12.57 -9.22
CA ARG A 624 -10.61 13.75 -9.87
C ARG A 624 -9.74 15.01 -9.79
N PRO A 625 -8.50 15.00 -10.33
CA PRO A 625 -7.59 16.13 -10.24
C PRO A 625 -8.18 17.41 -10.81
N VAL A 626 -7.88 18.54 -10.20
CA VAL A 626 -8.27 19.86 -10.68
C VAL A 626 -7.05 20.61 -11.25
N TYR A 627 -7.29 21.65 -12.04
CA TYR A 627 -6.22 22.47 -12.60
C TYR A 627 -5.30 23.03 -11.52
N GLY A 628 -3.99 22.94 -11.74
CA GLY A 628 -2.97 23.41 -10.78
C GLY A 628 -2.56 22.39 -9.71
N GLU A 629 -3.16 21.20 -9.69
CA GLU A 629 -2.68 20.10 -8.83
C GLU A 629 -1.54 19.33 -9.50
N GLU A 630 -0.70 18.72 -8.70
CA GLU A 630 0.36 17.83 -9.19
C GLU A 630 -0.24 16.52 -9.72
N VAL A 631 0.06 16.22 -10.96
CA VAL A 631 -0.57 15.12 -11.69
C VAL A 631 0.44 14.26 -12.46
N HIS A 632 0.05 13.00 -12.65
CA HIS A 632 0.70 12.08 -13.59
C HIS A 632 -0.32 11.58 -14.60
N GLY A 633 0.13 11.36 -15.82
CA GLY A 633 -0.63 10.66 -16.84
C GLY A 633 -0.30 9.16 -16.81
N ILE A 634 -1.34 8.32 -16.88
CA ILE A 634 -1.21 6.87 -17.08
C ILE A 634 -1.98 6.55 -18.34
N ILE A 635 -1.35 5.88 -19.30
CA ILE A 635 -2.00 5.51 -20.56
C ILE A 635 -2.88 4.29 -20.32
N ASN A 636 -4.17 4.38 -20.67
CA ASN A 636 -5.10 3.26 -20.58
C ASN A 636 -4.96 2.28 -21.76
N GLU A 637 -5.69 1.16 -21.73
CA GLU A 637 -5.71 0.13 -22.78
C GLU A 637 -6.10 0.68 -24.17
N GLN A 638 -6.84 1.79 -24.20
CA GLN A 638 -7.24 2.49 -25.43
C GLN A 638 -6.18 3.51 -25.89
N ARG A 639 -4.98 3.49 -25.29
CA ARG A 639 -3.87 4.44 -25.52
C ARG A 639 -4.22 5.90 -25.27
N GLN A 640 -5.09 6.18 -24.31
CA GLN A 640 -5.50 7.51 -23.93
C GLN A 640 -4.88 7.91 -22.58
N PRO A 641 -4.41 9.15 -22.39
CA PRO A 641 -3.84 9.58 -21.12
C PRO A 641 -4.94 9.79 -20.06
N VAL A 642 -4.90 9.00 -19.02
CA VAL A 642 -5.71 9.15 -17.80
C VAL A 642 -4.91 9.89 -16.75
N VAL A 643 -5.39 11.05 -16.32
CA VAL A 643 -4.66 11.94 -15.41
C VAL A 643 -5.11 11.70 -13.98
N HIS A 644 -4.14 11.37 -13.13
CA HIS A 644 -4.30 11.14 -11.70
C HIS A 644 -3.52 12.17 -10.89
N LEU A 645 -3.96 12.42 -9.63
CA LEU A 645 -3.13 13.09 -8.64
C LEU A 645 -1.88 12.26 -8.35
N THR A 646 -0.74 12.91 -8.12
CA THR A 646 0.50 12.25 -7.66
C THR A 646 0.29 11.49 -6.36
N SER A 647 -0.56 12.02 -5.47
CA SER A 647 -0.93 11.43 -4.18
C SER A 647 -1.99 10.34 -4.24
N CYS A 648 -2.55 10.04 -5.41
CA CYS A 648 -3.65 9.07 -5.54
C CYS A 648 -3.16 7.64 -5.23
N PRO A 649 -3.72 6.94 -4.22
CA PRO A 649 -3.30 5.58 -3.89
C PRO A 649 -3.49 4.58 -5.06
N LYS A 650 -4.53 4.77 -5.88
CA LYS A 650 -4.75 3.97 -7.08
C LYS A 650 -3.68 4.25 -8.14
N ALA A 651 -3.30 5.51 -8.33
CA ALA A 651 -2.22 5.88 -9.25
C ALA A 651 -0.86 5.35 -8.77
N ILE A 652 -0.61 5.36 -7.46
CA ILE A 652 0.62 4.79 -6.88
C ILE A 652 0.68 3.28 -7.17
N ARG A 653 -0.45 2.55 -7.02
CA ARG A 653 -0.54 1.13 -7.39
C ARG A 653 -0.36 0.92 -8.90
N LEU A 654 -1.05 1.71 -9.71
CA LEU A 654 -0.93 1.65 -11.16
C LEU A 654 0.49 1.98 -11.64
N LYS A 655 1.19 2.90 -10.97
CA LYS A 655 2.61 3.19 -11.23
C LYS A 655 3.52 1.98 -10.99
N ALA A 656 3.27 1.23 -9.94
CA ALA A 656 4.01 0.01 -9.65
C ALA A 656 3.73 -1.08 -10.70
N THR A 657 2.54 -1.07 -11.31
CA THR A 657 2.08 -2.09 -12.26
C THR A 657 2.38 -1.74 -13.72
N TYR A 658 2.17 -0.47 -14.11
CA TYR A 658 2.20 0.02 -15.50
C TYR A 658 3.29 1.08 -15.72
N GLY A 659 4.47 0.90 -15.16
CA GLY A 659 5.51 1.92 -15.16
C GLY A 659 5.96 2.44 -16.52
N ASP A 660 5.82 1.65 -17.59
CA ASP A 660 6.17 2.06 -18.95
C ASP A 660 5.05 2.86 -19.64
N ASP A 661 3.82 2.82 -19.10
CA ASP A 661 2.67 3.60 -19.56
C ASP A 661 2.50 4.93 -18.80
N ILE A 662 3.45 5.28 -17.94
CA ILE A 662 3.46 6.56 -17.25
C ILE A 662 4.03 7.62 -18.16
N VAL A 663 3.27 8.69 -18.34
CA VAL A 663 3.71 9.88 -19.07
C VAL A 663 3.81 11.07 -18.13
N ALA A 664 4.90 11.80 -18.23
CA ALA A 664 5.02 13.08 -17.57
C ALA A 664 4.03 14.06 -18.21
N VAL A 665 3.15 14.63 -17.39
CA VAL A 665 2.13 15.56 -17.87
C VAL A 665 2.25 16.90 -17.14
N ARG A 666 1.87 17.99 -17.83
CA ARG A 666 1.72 19.31 -17.21
C ARG A 666 0.45 19.98 -17.68
N TRP A 667 -0.13 20.79 -16.83
CA TRP A 667 -1.26 21.63 -17.21
C TRP A 667 -0.82 22.68 -18.23
N GLY A 668 -1.58 22.79 -19.32
CA GLY A 668 -1.38 23.84 -20.31
C GLY A 668 -1.87 25.20 -19.83
N PRO A 669 -1.43 26.31 -20.43
CA PRO A 669 -1.96 27.62 -20.12
C PRO A 669 -3.44 27.71 -20.56
N HIS A 670 -4.25 28.43 -19.78
CA HIS A 670 -5.66 28.76 -20.08
C HIS A 670 -6.61 27.55 -20.24
N ILE A 671 -6.60 26.64 -19.26
CA ILE A 671 -7.66 25.62 -19.17
C ILE A 671 -8.91 26.28 -18.59
N HIS A 672 -9.84 26.70 -19.44
CA HIS A 672 -11.15 27.20 -19.04
C HIS A 672 -12.13 26.05 -18.82
N SER A 673 -11.93 25.24 -17.79
CA SER A 673 -12.85 24.15 -17.45
C SER A 673 -13.24 24.23 -15.99
N ASN A 674 -14.51 24.03 -15.71
CA ASN A 674 -15.00 23.88 -14.36
C ASN A 674 -14.86 22.44 -13.89
N PHE A 675 -14.23 22.22 -12.75
CA PHE A 675 -13.96 20.91 -12.17
C PHE A 675 -14.93 20.62 -11.05
N GLY A 676 -15.80 19.62 -11.20
CA GLY A 676 -16.68 19.16 -10.12
C GLY A 676 -15.90 18.49 -9.00
N ILE A 677 -16.10 18.93 -7.76
CA ILE A 677 -15.57 18.33 -6.54
C ILE A 677 -16.69 18.14 -5.52
N THR A 678 -16.47 17.22 -4.57
CA THR A 678 -17.38 16.97 -3.46
C THR A 678 -16.63 17.22 -2.16
N LEU A 679 -17.17 18.07 -1.32
CA LEU A 679 -16.69 18.33 0.05
C LEU A 679 -17.65 17.66 1.04
N GLU A 680 -17.12 16.86 1.94
CA GLU A 680 -17.83 16.31 3.09
C GLU A 680 -17.55 17.19 4.30
N PHE A 681 -18.58 17.51 5.07
CA PHE A 681 -18.44 18.29 6.30
C PHE A 681 -19.17 17.63 7.47
N THR A 682 -18.69 17.92 8.66
CA THR A 682 -19.35 17.61 9.93
C THR A 682 -19.29 18.86 10.79
N GLY A 683 -20.40 19.24 11.40
CA GLY A 683 -20.48 20.42 12.26
C GLY A 683 -21.61 20.29 13.28
N ASN A 684 -21.78 21.31 14.10
CA ASN A 684 -22.90 21.39 15.03
C ASN A 684 -24.18 21.73 14.27
N ASP A 685 -25.28 21.04 14.59
CA ASP A 685 -26.59 21.30 14.00
C ASP A 685 -27.18 22.61 14.59
N SER A 686 -26.81 23.72 14.00
CA SER A 686 -27.36 25.05 14.36
C SER A 686 -28.08 25.65 13.16
N PRO A 687 -29.12 26.50 13.40
CA PRO A 687 -29.94 27.07 12.32
C PRO A 687 -29.14 27.89 11.29
N THR A 688 -28.02 28.48 11.66
CA THR A 688 -27.18 29.35 10.78
C THR A 688 -26.02 28.61 10.15
N PHE A 689 -25.65 27.42 10.65
CA PHE A 689 -24.45 26.71 10.22
C PHE A 689 -24.41 26.40 8.71
N LEU A 690 -25.53 25.93 8.18
CA LEU A 690 -25.63 25.60 6.76
C LEU A 690 -25.68 26.86 5.89
N ASP A 691 -26.37 27.91 6.37
CA ASP A 691 -26.45 29.18 5.66
C ASP A 691 -25.07 29.84 5.56
N ASP A 692 -24.28 29.83 6.64
CA ASP A 692 -22.90 30.35 6.67
C ASP A 692 -22.00 29.63 5.67
N LEU A 693 -22.12 28.29 5.54
CA LEU A 693 -21.37 27.50 4.53
C LEU A 693 -21.80 27.85 3.10
N ILE A 694 -23.10 28.00 2.86
CA ILE A 694 -23.64 28.36 1.54
C ILE A 694 -23.25 29.76 1.15
N ASP A 695 -23.27 30.70 2.08
CA ASP A 695 -22.93 32.11 1.82
C ASP A 695 -21.47 32.25 1.37
N ILE A 696 -20.53 31.50 1.93
CA ILE A 696 -19.13 31.46 1.45
C ILE A 696 -19.06 31.06 -0.02
N VAL A 697 -19.77 30.00 -0.41
CA VAL A 697 -19.79 29.52 -1.80
C VAL A 697 -20.43 30.55 -2.73
N ARG A 698 -21.48 31.23 -2.25
CA ARG A 698 -22.19 32.30 -2.96
C ARG A 698 -21.30 33.55 -3.13
N GLU A 699 -20.64 34.01 -2.07
CA GLU A 699 -19.70 35.13 -2.13
C GLU A 699 -18.54 34.90 -3.10
N MET A 700 -18.04 33.66 -3.17
CA MET A 700 -16.99 33.29 -4.10
C MET A 700 -17.49 33.03 -5.54
N HIS A 701 -18.80 33.17 -5.78
CA HIS A 701 -19.43 32.91 -7.07
C HIS A 701 -19.14 31.50 -7.62
N ILE A 702 -19.02 30.53 -6.73
CA ILE A 702 -18.75 29.12 -7.09
C ILE A 702 -20.08 28.43 -7.38
N PRO A 703 -20.26 27.81 -8.56
CA PRO A 703 -21.49 27.09 -8.89
C PRO A 703 -21.69 25.86 -8.01
N VAL A 704 -22.82 25.80 -7.30
CA VAL A 704 -23.24 24.63 -6.51
C VAL A 704 -24.03 23.68 -7.41
N ILE A 705 -23.61 22.41 -7.40
CA ILE A 705 -24.30 21.32 -8.15
C ILE A 705 -25.35 20.68 -7.27
N GLY A 706 -25.08 20.52 -5.98
CA GLY A 706 -25.98 19.90 -5.02
C GLY A 706 -25.45 19.99 -3.59
N ILE A 707 -26.37 19.92 -2.62
CA ILE A 707 -26.06 19.87 -1.19
C ILE A 707 -26.91 18.75 -0.59
N HIS A 708 -26.28 17.97 0.27
CA HIS A 708 -26.96 16.95 1.08
C HIS A 708 -26.54 17.12 2.53
N VAL A 709 -27.51 17.14 3.46
CA VAL A 709 -27.25 17.30 4.89
C VAL A 709 -28.20 16.42 5.68
N ASP A 710 -27.64 15.66 6.60
CA ASP A 710 -28.37 14.88 7.60
C ASP A 710 -28.10 15.44 9.00
N SER A 711 -29.13 15.55 9.83
CA SER A 711 -29.01 15.87 11.24
C SER A 711 -29.05 14.60 12.08
N ILE A 712 -27.95 14.28 12.76
CA ILE A 712 -27.83 13.08 13.59
C ILE A 712 -27.29 13.46 14.98
N HIS A 713 -28.12 13.27 16.01
CA HIS A 713 -27.76 13.52 17.42
C HIS A 713 -27.16 14.91 17.69
N GLY A 714 -27.72 15.95 17.06
CA GLY A 714 -27.25 17.33 17.24
C GLY A 714 -26.01 17.71 16.45
N SER A 715 -25.57 16.83 15.53
CA SER A 715 -24.52 17.10 14.57
C SER A 715 -25.08 17.13 13.15
N ALA A 716 -24.70 18.14 12.38
CA ALA A 716 -24.96 18.21 10.94
C ALA A 716 -23.82 17.51 10.18
N ILE A 717 -24.14 16.46 9.44
CA ILE A 717 -23.22 15.72 8.59
C ILE A 717 -23.72 15.86 7.15
N GLY A 718 -22.86 16.33 6.25
CA GLY A 718 -23.32 16.55 4.88
C GLY A 718 -22.23 16.59 3.84
N SER A 719 -22.65 16.83 2.60
CA SER A 719 -21.75 17.02 1.47
C SER A 719 -22.24 18.17 0.57
N ILE A 720 -21.28 18.95 0.07
CA ILE A 720 -21.51 20.00 -0.92
C ILE A 720 -20.79 19.62 -2.20
N HIS A 721 -21.53 19.60 -3.31
CA HIS A 721 -21.01 19.39 -4.65
C HIS A 721 -20.89 20.74 -5.35
N VAL A 722 -19.67 21.12 -5.73
CA VAL A 722 -19.38 22.42 -6.36
C VAL A 722 -18.51 22.28 -7.59
N ARG A 723 -18.48 23.33 -8.43
CA ARG A 723 -17.56 23.43 -9.58
C ARG A 723 -16.53 24.50 -9.33
N VAL A 724 -15.27 24.12 -9.24
CA VAL A 724 -14.12 25.03 -9.06
C VAL A 724 -13.31 25.14 -10.35
N ARG A 725 -12.64 26.25 -10.55
CA ARG A 725 -11.79 26.51 -11.71
C ARG A 725 -10.43 25.88 -11.58
N ASP A 726 -9.86 25.91 -10.38
CA ASP A 726 -8.52 25.44 -10.10
C ASP A 726 -8.33 25.09 -8.60
N ARG A 727 -7.11 24.63 -8.27
CA ARG A 727 -6.68 24.32 -6.90
C ARG A 727 -6.79 25.53 -5.98
N SER A 728 -6.40 26.70 -6.43
CA SER A 728 -6.37 27.92 -5.60
C SER A 728 -7.78 28.33 -5.15
N GLU A 729 -8.75 28.25 -6.05
CA GLU A 729 -10.15 28.54 -5.74
C GLU A 729 -10.74 27.51 -4.77
N ARG A 730 -10.42 26.23 -4.94
CA ARG A 730 -10.82 25.16 -3.99
C ARG A 730 -10.23 25.40 -2.61
N ASP A 731 -8.93 25.63 -2.53
CA ASP A 731 -8.20 25.75 -1.26
C ASP A 731 -8.63 27.02 -0.50
N GLU A 732 -8.90 28.11 -1.21
CA GLU A 732 -9.47 29.34 -0.63
C GLU A 732 -10.88 29.10 -0.09
N MET A 733 -11.74 28.40 -0.83
CA MET A 733 -13.08 28.04 -0.39
C MET A 733 -13.02 27.18 0.88
N MET A 734 -12.19 26.13 0.88
CA MET A 734 -12.03 25.26 2.04
C MET A 734 -11.52 26.03 3.27
N ARG A 735 -10.56 26.94 3.09
CA ARG A 735 -10.02 27.78 4.17
C ARG A 735 -11.08 28.69 4.78
N ARG A 736 -11.91 29.33 3.95
CA ARG A 736 -13.02 30.15 4.44
C ARG A 736 -14.06 29.32 5.17
N MET A 737 -14.40 28.14 4.64
CA MET A 737 -15.33 27.22 5.30
C MET A 737 -14.80 26.74 6.65
N GLN A 738 -13.51 26.50 6.80
CA GLN A 738 -12.89 26.15 8.09
C GLN A 738 -13.04 27.23 9.17
N GLY A 739 -13.29 28.46 8.77
CA GLY A 739 -13.57 29.56 9.68
C GLY A 739 -15.03 29.67 10.17
N VAL A 740 -15.93 28.81 9.68
CA VAL A 740 -17.34 28.83 10.07
C VAL A 740 -17.54 28.31 11.48
N LEU A 741 -18.25 29.08 12.29
CA LEU A 741 -18.52 28.72 13.68
C LEU A 741 -19.35 27.42 13.74
N GLY A 742 -18.85 26.43 14.46
CA GLY A 742 -19.53 25.12 14.59
C GLY A 742 -19.07 24.07 13.60
N LEU A 743 -18.24 24.38 12.61
CA LEU A 743 -17.63 23.37 11.74
C LEU A 743 -16.59 22.57 12.53
N LEU A 744 -16.75 21.26 12.57
CA LEU A 744 -15.83 20.33 13.23
C LEU A 744 -14.83 19.72 12.23
N LYS A 745 -15.29 19.44 11.01
CA LYS A 745 -14.46 18.80 9.98
C LYS A 745 -14.98 19.13 8.59
N ILE A 746 -14.06 19.41 7.65
CA ILE A 746 -14.36 19.49 6.23
C ILE A 746 -13.22 18.86 5.44
N ARG A 747 -13.57 18.09 4.41
CA ARG A 747 -12.58 17.44 3.53
C ARG A 747 -13.16 17.20 2.14
N GLN A 748 -12.30 17.17 1.15
CA GLN A 748 -12.68 16.67 -0.17
C GLN A 748 -12.81 15.14 -0.12
N ILE A 749 -13.92 14.64 -0.69
CA ILE A 749 -14.12 13.19 -0.88
C ILE A 749 -14.13 12.84 -2.36
N PHE A 750 -13.66 11.62 -2.66
CA PHE A 750 -13.61 11.08 -4.00
C PHE A 750 -14.63 9.94 -4.12
N PRO A 751 -15.34 9.76 -5.24
CA PRO A 751 -16.43 8.81 -5.38
C PRO A 751 -16.09 7.38 -4.98
N GLU A 752 -14.96 6.87 -5.42
CA GLU A 752 -14.49 5.52 -5.06
C GLU A 752 -14.14 5.35 -3.56
N TYR A 753 -13.91 6.44 -2.84
CA TYR A 753 -13.67 6.42 -1.39
C TYR A 753 -14.93 6.67 -0.56
N SER A 754 -15.95 7.33 -1.15
CA SER A 754 -17.22 7.61 -0.47
C SER A 754 -18.13 6.38 -0.46
N GLU A 755 -18.09 5.54 -1.47
CA GLU A 755 -18.83 4.28 -1.53
C GLU A 755 -18.32 3.26 -0.51
N GLN A 756 -17.05 3.28 -0.15
CA GLN A 756 -16.48 2.39 0.88
C GLN A 756 -16.82 2.81 2.34
N ARG A 757 -17.38 3.99 2.57
CA ARG A 757 -17.70 4.49 3.92
C ARG A 757 -19.17 4.84 4.17
N ARG A 758 -20.04 4.81 3.15
CA ARG A 758 -21.47 5.12 3.30
C ARG A 758 -22.32 4.10 2.57
N GLY A 759 -23.07 3.31 3.32
CA GLY A 759 -24.24 2.57 2.84
C GLY A 759 -25.44 3.48 2.62
N ILE A 760 -25.27 4.62 1.94
CA ILE A 760 -26.35 5.49 1.50
C ILE A 760 -26.19 5.66 0.00
N PRO A 761 -27.09 5.10 -0.82
CA PRO A 761 -27.08 5.33 -2.25
C PRO A 761 -27.33 6.82 -2.50
N ILE A 762 -26.48 7.45 -3.32
CA ILE A 762 -26.77 8.79 -3.85
C ILE A 762 -27.97 8.63 -4.78
N PRO A 763 -29.17 9.16 -4.46
CA PRO A 763 -30.31 9.06 -5.35
C PRO A 763 -29.95 9.73 -6.68
N ASN A 764 -30.33 9.11 -7.81
CA ASN A 764 -30.34 9.72 -9.13
C ASN A 764 -31.08 11.06 -9.05
N GLN A 765 -30.35 12.17 -8.95
CA GLN A 765 -30.93 13.48 -8.78
C GLN A 765 -31.47 14.01 -10.11
N LYS A 766 -32.80 14.16 -10.16
CA LYS A 766 -33.44 15.11 -11.09
C LYS A 766 -32.95 16.54 -10.70
N PRO A 767 -32.66 17.42 -11.67
CA PRO A 767 -32.22 18.77 -11.36
C PRO A 767 -33.34 19.51 -10.62
N PHE A 768 -32.99 20.11 -9.47
CA PHE A 768 -33.86 21.02 -8.73
C PHE A 768 -34.02 22.31 -9.55
N ILE A 769 -35.22 22.58 -10.04
CA ILE A 769 -35.63 23.84 -10.65
C ILE A 769 -36.20 24.72 -9.52
N PRO A 770 -35.58 25.85 -9.17
CA PRO A 770 -36.16 26.75 -8.19
C PRO A 770 -37.41 27.40 -8.78
N HIS A 771 -38.55 27.19 -8.15
CA HIS A 771 -39.71 28.01 -8.40
C HIS A 771 -39.46 29.45 -7.94
N LYS A 772 -39.88 30.40 -8.83
CA LYS A 772 -39.81 31.84 -8.64
C LYS A 772 -40.58 32.29 -7.39
#